data_6e1ba4f46edff1f10c66c389ffdb0156
#
_entry.id   6e1ba4f46edff1f10c66c389ffdb0156
#
_cell.length_a   1.000
_cell.length_b   1.000
_cell.length_c   1.000
_cell.angle_alpha   90.00
_cell.angle_beta   90.00
_cell.angle_gamma   90.00
#
_symmetry.space_group_name_H-M   'P 1'
#
loop_
_entity.id
_entity.type
_entity.pdbx_description
1 polymer ?
#
loop_
_entity_poly.entity_id
_entity_poly.type
_entity_poly.pdbx_seq_one_letter_code
_entity_poly.pdbx_strand_id
1 'polypeptide(L)'
;EQIREYRGTLSEPGTASPFRDRSVAENMDLLRRMKAGEFPDGARVLRAKIDMASANMKMRDPLLYRIRHAHHHRSGDAWVIYPMYDWAHPIEDGIEGISHSICTLEFENNRELYDWVLDNTGPWTPRPRQYEMARLVLDYTVMSKRKLLTLVTGKHVSGWDDPRMPTIAAMRRRGYSPEAIRAFCDMIGIAKANSNVDIGKLEYCIREDLNQTAPRVMGVLRPIEVELVGWTGGTEMIEAPSFPPDVGKPGSRAVPISGRVLIDRDDWSDDPPADYKRLGPGRTVRLRYGYCITATKVVERDASGVPTKLEATVHLETKGGKNLADGSKPSGIIHWVDAASSLPVEARLYDRLFKVAKPEEGGQDFLDHIDPKSLEVVTSARVEASLASAAVGSRYQLERVGYFVVDRDSKPGALVFNRTITLREEAKVHARPTEDVAAAEPKTKNPKAQSRPKGKSPAEYRTEARTRDPELAAAHTAIAALDGISADTADLLTGDLHTANLFRTVAMSAPAELAAKWMINELPRALGDRGIESVNADELGKLLAAIHAGSLAPTAGKAVLGELVRTGRPFSELAGAAPAPAVDLGAAVEAVIAANPEKAAQYRAGKTGLLGFFVGQVMKASPNADAAAVNQAVRERLV
;
A
#
# COMPACT_ATOMS: atom_id res chain seq x y z
N GLU A 1 43.45 11.98 -5.84
CA GLU A 1 43.53 13.28 -6.58
C GLU A 1 43.92 13.05 -8.04
N GLN A 2 45.05 12.40 -8.37
CA GLN A 2 45.52 12.12 -9.73
C GLN A 2 44.44 11.45 -10.63
N ILE A 3 43.65 10.51 -10.11
CA ILE A 3 42.59 9.84 -10.88
C ILE A 3 41.49 10.82 -11.27
N ARG A 4 41.15 11.80 -10.42
CA ARG A 4 40.16 12.84 -10.75
C ARG A 4 40.66 13.77 -11.84
N GLU A 5 41.95 14.07 -11.83
CA GLU A 5 42.60 14.90 -12.84
C GLU A 5 42.49 14.26 -14.23
N TYR A 6 42.80 12.96 -14.35
CA TYR A 6 42.74 12.26 -15.65
C TYR A 6 41.33 11.87 -16.10
N ARG A 7 40.39 11.68 -15.19
CA ARG A 7 39.06 11.13 -15.53
C ARG A 7 38.20 12.11 -16.38
N GLY A 8 38.47 13.40 -16.31
CA GLY A 8 37.62 14.41 -16.92
C GLY A 8 36.29 14.61 -16.18
N THR A 9 35.34 15.27 -16.85
CA THR A 9 34.03 15.64 -16.34
C THR A 9 32.89 14.99 -17.16
N LEU A 10 31.65 15.28 -16.85
CA LEU A 10 30.49 14.84 -17.67
C LEU A 10 30.51 15.47 -19.07
N SER A 11 31.06 16.68 -19.23
CA SER A 11 31.13 17.44 -20.49
C SER A 11 32.48 17.32 -21.17
N GLU A 12 33.50 16.88 -20.49
CA GLU A 12 34.87 16.79 -21.01
C GLU A 12 35.37 15.35 -20.92
N PRO A 13 35.98 14.82 -22.01
CA PRO A 13 36.57 13.49 -22.00
C PRO A 13 37.74 13.43 -21.01
N GLY A 14 38.06 12.24 -20.55
CA GLY A 14 39.24 11.98 -19.76
C GLY A 14 40.50 11.93 -20.64
N THR A 15 41.66 12.05 -20.00
CA THR A 15 42.99 11.95 -20.63
C THR A 15 43.70 10.70 -20.14
N ALA A 16 44.55 10.13 -20.97
CA ALA A 16 45.35 8.96 -20.59
C ALA A 16 46.34 9.32 -19.47
N SER A 17 46.35 8.50 -18.41
CA SER A 17 47.37 8.61 -17.37
C SER A 17 48.75 8.26 -17.96
N PRO A 18 49.87 8.89 -17.53
CA PRO A 18 51.20 8.51 -17.97
C PRO A 18 51.60 7.07 -17.66
N PHE A 19 50.83 6.39 -16.82
CA PHE A 19 51.02 5.00 -16.42
C PHE A 19 50.17 3.99 -17.19
N ARG A 20 49.36 4.49 -18.15
CA ARG A 20 48.37 3.66 -18.86
C ARG A 20 49.01 2.63 -19.80
N ASP A 21 50.16 2.96 -20.35
CA ASP A 21 50.84 2.16 -21.37
C ASP A 21 52.05 1.37 -20.84
N ARG A 22 52.09 1.11 -19.53
CA ARG A 22 53.07 0.18 -18.93
C ARG A 22 52.89 -1.22 -19.51
N SER A 23 54.02 -1.93 -19.58
CA SER A 23 53.99 -3.33 -20.02
C SER A 23 53.19 -4.21 -19.03
N VAL A 24 52.63 -5.31 -19.54
CA VAL A 24 51.93 -6.30 -18.70
C VAL A 24 52.87 -6.85 -17.61
N ALA A 25 54.13 -7.11 -17.95
CA ALA A 25 55.14 -7.61 -17.00
C ALA A 25 55.37 -6.65 -15.81
N GLU A 26 55.51 -5.35 -16.11
CA GLU A 26 55.62 -4.33 -15.06
C GLU A 26 54.37 -4.19 -14.21
N ASN A 27 53.20 -4.21 -14.83
CA ASN A 27 51.92 -4.17 -14.10
C ASN A 27 51.72 -5.39 -13.19
N MET A 28 52.13 -6.58 -13.63
CA MET A 28 52.06 -7.80 -12.85
C MET A 28 53.04 -7.78 -11.65
N ASP A 29 54.24 -7.23 -11.86
CA ASP A 29 55.20 -7.04 -10.74
C ASP A 29 54.63 -6.09 -9.68
N LEU A 30 54.13 -4.93 -10.12
CA LEU A 30 53.53 -3.94 -9.21
C LEU A 30 52.31 -4.50 -8.46
N LEU A 31 51.47 -5.31 -9.13
CA LEU A 31 50.29 -5.95 -8.48
C LEU A 31 50.74 -6.96 -7.39
N ARG A 32 51.78 -7.78 -7.67
CA ARG A 32 52.33 -8.71 -6.66
C ARG A 32 52.87 -7.96 -5.45
N ARG A 33 53.58 -6.86 -5.68
CA ARG A 33 54.12 -6.00 -4.61
C ARG A 33 53.03 -5.28 -3.83
N MET A 34 51.94 -4.83 -4.52
CA MET A 34 50.74 -4.33 -3.84
C MET A 34 50.13 -5.40 -2.93
N LYS A 35 50.01 -6.64 -3.39
CA LYS A 35 49.47 -7.76 -2.62
C LYS A 35 50.40 -8.13 -1.44
N ALA A 36 51.70 -7.97 -1.61
CA ALA A 36 52.70 -8.19 -0.54
C ALA A 36 52.73 -7.08 0.54
N GLY A 37 51.98 -5.99 0.35
CA GLY A 37 51.90 -4.88 1.31
C GLY A 37 53.09 -3.92 1.28
N GLU A 38 53.90 -3.90 0.19
CA GLU A 38 55.05 -3.01 0.07
C GLU A 38 54.67 -1.53 -0.06
N PHE A 39 53.41 -1.20 -0.40
CA PHE A 39 53.00 0.17 -0.63
C PHE A 39 51.96 0.61 0.42
N PRO A 40 52.03 1.86 0.91
CA PRO A 40 51.03 2.40 1.82
C PRO A 40 49.67 2.64 1.13
N ASP A 41 48.63 2.87 1.91
CA ASP A 41 47.29 3.22 1.46
C ASP A 41 47.32 4.41 0.49
N GLY A 42 46.65 4.29 -0.62
CA GLY A 42 46.57 5.35 -1.63
C GLY A 42 47.75 5.49 -2.57
N ALA A 43 48.88 4.79 -2.35
CA ALA A 43 50.09 4.91 -3.18
C ALA A 43 49.92 4.29 -4.57
N ARG A 44 49.16 3.23 -4.69
CA ARG A 44 48.91 2.51 -5.94
C ARG A 44 47.49 1.99 -6.01
N VAL A 45 46.97 1.86 -7.25
CA VAL A 45 45.68 1.23 -7.57
C VAL A 45 45.85 0.41 -8.84
N LEU A 46 45.07 -0.64 -8.99
CA LEU A 46 44.87 -1.32 -10.29
C LEU A 46 43.64 -0.72 -10.98
N ARG A 47 43.77 -0.38 -12.26
CA ARG A 47 42.68 0.14 -13.11
C ARG A 47 42.49 -0.78 -14.34
N ALA A 48 41.25 -0.89 -14.79
CA ALA A 48 40.97 -1.43 -16.11
C ALA A 48 41.46 -0.44 -17.18
N LYS A 49 41.91 -0.96 -18.32
CA LYS A 49 42.26 -0.16 -19.52
C LYS A 49 41.11 -0.30 -20.51
N ILE A 50 40.20 0.69 -20.54
CA ILE A 50 38.99 0.66 -21.39
C ILE A 50 39.00 1.84 -22.32
N ASP A 51 38.27 2.92 -22.03
CA ASP A 51 38.16 4.11 -22.87
C ASP A 51 38.07 5.40 -22.05
N MET A 52 39.09 6.24 -22.11
CA MET A 52 39.12 7.53 -21.41
C MET A 52 38.21 8.58 -22.04
N ALA A 53 37.75 8.37 -23.27
CA ALA A 53 36.84 9.30 -23.97
C ALA A 53 35.36 8.90 -23.84
N SER A 54 35.07 7.77 -23.22
CA SER A 54 33.69 7.29 -23.08
C SER A 54 32.76 8.33 -22.45
N ALA A 55 31.55 8.47 -23.00
CA ALA A 55 30.49 9.30 -22.39
C ALA A 55 30.09 8.79 -21.01
N ASN A 56 30.12 7.46 -20.81
CA ASN A 56 29.93 6.85 -19.52
C ASN A 56 31.20 6.94 -18.67
N MET A 57 31.19 7.79 -17.66
CA MET A 57 32.35 7.98 -16.78
C MET A 57 32.78 6.69 -16.04
N LYS A 58 31.91 5.67 -15.93
CA LYS A 58 32.22 4.36 -15.35
C LYS A 58 33.16 3.55 -16.22
N MET A 59 33.21 3.82 -17.54
CA MET A 59 34.08 3.17 -18.50
C MET A 59 35.45 3.84 -18.66
N ARG A 60 35.68 5.01 -18.01
CA ARG A 60 36.94 5.74 -18.08
C ARG A 60 38.00 5.17 -17.16
N ASP A 61 38.57 4.02 -17.53
CA ASP A 61 39.58 3.26 -16.81
C ASP A 61 39.28 3.14 -15.30
N PRO A 62 38.21 2.44 -14.92
CA PRO A 62 37.76 2.34 -13.53
C PRO A 62 38.76 1.58 -12.64
N LEU A 63 38.67 1.85 -11.33
CA LEU A 63 39.47 1.14 -10.34
C LEU A 63 38.95 -0.29 -10.17
N LEU A 64 39.89 -1.26 -10.17
CA LEU A 64 39.63 -2.68 -9.89
C LEU A 64 40.04 -3.03 -8.45
N TYR A 65 41.30 -2.65 -8.05
CA TYR A 65 41.81 -2.89 -6.70
C TYR A 65 42.42 -1.63 -6.09
N ARG A 66 42.27 -1.49 -4.78
CA ARG A 66 42.96 -0.49 -3.96
C ARG A 66 43.73 -1.12 -2.83
N ILE A 67 44.76 -0.43 -2.32
CA ILE A 67 45.47 -0.80 -1.11
C ILE A 67 44.68 -0.28 0.11
N ARG A 68 44.50 -1.13 1.09
CA ARG A 68 43.86 -0.79 2.35
C ARG A 68 44.43 -1.65 3.50
N HIS A 69 45.26 -1.09 4.36
CA HIS A 69 45.72 -1.72 5.56
C HIS A 69 44.68 -1.55 6.67
N ALA A 70 43.82 -2.55 6.84
CA ALA A 70 42.75 -2.50 7.82
C ALA A 70 42.42 -3.92 8.28
N HIS A 71 42.28 -4.12 9.58
CA HIS A 71 41.87 -5.38 10.17
C HIS A 71 40.42 -5.72 9.73
N HIS A 72 40.24 -6.89 9.14
CA HIS A 72 38.94 -7.39 8.72
C HIS A 72 38.43 -8.43 9.71
N HIS A 73 37.20 -8.34 10.16
CA HIS A 73 36.59 -9.16 11.22
C HIS A 73 36.63 -10.67 10.98
N ARG A 74 36.79 -11.15 9.73
CA ARG A 74 36.88 -12.58 9.39
C ARG A 74 38.28 -13.01 8.97
N SER A 75 38.93 -12.22 8.11
CA SER A 75 40.25 -12.59 7.55
C SER A 75 41.43 -11.93 8.28
N GLY A 76 41.21 -11.14 9.34
CA GLY A 76 42.26 -10.43 10.05
C GLY A 76 43.04 -9.49 9.13
N ASP A 77 44.36 -9.60 9.16
CA ASP A 77 45.29 -8.78 8.38
C ASP A 77 45.85 -9.51 7.14
N ALA A 78 45.22 -10.63 6.73
CA ALA A 78 45.67 -11.45 5.60
C ALA A 78 45.62 -10.74 4.24
N TRP A 79 44.82 -9.70 4.10
CA TRP A 79 44.61 -8.97 2.85
C TRP A 79 44.95 -7.49 3.03
N VAL A 80 45.74 -6.96 2.10
CA VAL A 80 46.11 -5.53 2.04
C VAL A 80 45.64 -4.85 0.75
N ILE A 81 45.13 -5.62 -0.21
CA ILE A 81 44.44 -5.10 -1.40
C ILE A 81 43.01 -5.58 -1.39
N TYR A 82 42.07 -4.69 -1.78
CA TYR A 82 40.63 -4.98 -1.80
C TYR A 82 40.05 -4.61 -3.15
N PRO A 83 39.18 -5.48 -3.70
CA PRO A 83 38.46 -5.17 -4.94
C PRO A 83 37.50 -4.01 -4.74
N MET A 84 37.28 -3.26 -5.79
CA MET A 84 36.19 -2.28 -5.86
C MET A 84 34.90 -2.98 -6.23
N TYR A 85 33.76 -2.37 -5.87
CA TYR A 85 32.43 -2.94 -6.08
C TYR A 85 32.18 -3.36 -7.53
N ASP A 86 32.47 -2.46 -8.48
CA ASP A 86 32.23 -2.70 -9.92
C ASP A 86 33.08 -3.84 -10.51
N TRP A 87 34.14 -4.26 -9.81
CA TRP A 87 34.98 -5.40 -10.16
C TRP A 87 34.53 -6.70 -9.45
N ALA A 88 34.19 -6.61 -8.17
CA ALA A 88 33.82 -7.78 -7.36
C ALA A 88 32.45 -8.33 -7.76
N HIS A 89 31.45 -7.46 -7.88
CA HIS A 89 30.05 -7.83 -8.12
C HIS A 89 29.84 -8.75 -9.34
N PRO A 90 30.28 -8.39 -10.57
CA PRO A 90 30.10 -9.28 -11.73
C PRO A 90 30.83 -10.60 -11.62
N ILE A 91 32.01 -10.63 -10.98
CA ILE A 91 32.79 -11.85 -10.82
C ILE A 91 32.15 -12.78 -9.77
N GLU A 92 31.66 -12.23 -8.65
CA GLU A 92 30.95 -13.00 -7.64
C GLU A 92 29.66 -13.60 -8.21
N ASP A 93 28.87 -12.80 -8.94
CA ASP A 93 27.68 -13.30 -9.65
C ASP A 93 28.01 -14.45 -10.64
N GLY A 94 29.13 -14.31 -11.37
CA GLY A 94 29.62 -15.35 -12.28
C GLY A 94 30.03 -16.63 -11.55
N ILE A 95 30.76 -16.52 -10.44
CA ILE A 95 31.20 -17.65 -9.60
C ILE A 95 30.00 -18.37 -8.97
N GLU A 96 29.01 -17.60 -8.48
CA GLU A 96 27.81 -18.14 -7.83
C GLU A 96 26.76 -18.66 -8.82
N GLY A 97 26.96 -18.47 -10.12
CA GLY A 97 26.01 -18.93 -11.16
C GLY A 97 24.72 -18.14 -11.18
N ILE A 98 24.74 -16.87 -10.81
CA ILE A 98 23.60 -15.96 -10.84
C ILE A 98 23.21 -15.70 -12.29
N SER A 99 21.94 -15.89 -12.63
CA SER A 99 21.41 -15.58 -13.97
C SER A 99 20.84 -14.15 -14.07
N HIS A 100 20.21 -13.67 -12.99
CA HIS A 100 19.57 -12.36 -12.90
C HIS A 100 20.12 -11.58 -11.71
N SER A 101 20.96 -10.61 -11.97
CA SER A 101 21.55 -9.72 -10.97
C SER A 101 20.67 -8.48 -10.81
N ILE A 102 19.93 -8.40 -9.70
CA ILE A 102 18.95 -7.35 -9.46
C ILE A 102 19.55 -6.26 -8.56
N CYS A 103 19.50 -5.01 -9.00
CA CYS A 103 19.98 -3.87 -8.24
C CYS A 103 19.05 -2.66 -8.37
N THR A 104 19.42 -1.55 -7.75
CA THR A 104 18.66 -0.31 -7.80
C THR A 104 19.11 0.59 -8.95
N LEU A 105 18.26 1.57 -9.34
CA LEU A 105 18.50 2.44 -10.51
C LEU A 105 19.78 3.28 -10.42
N GLU A 106 20.35 3.50 -9.24
CA GLU A 106 21.64 4.18 -9.12
C GLU A 106 22.80 3.42 -9.80
N PHE A 107 22.63 2.13 -10.11
CA PHE A 107 23.62 1.29 -10.79
C PHE A 107 23.38 1.12 -12.31
N GLU A 108 22.41 1.83 -12.89
CA GLU A 108 22.13 1.75 -14.32
C GLU A 108 23.36 2.06 -15.17
N ASN A 109 24.10 3.12 -14.82
CA ASN A 109 25.34 3.49 -15.50
C ASN A 109 26.50 2.50 -15.25
N ASN A 110 26.37 1.59 -14.30
CA ASN A 110 27.37 0.56 -14.01
C ASN A 110 27.19 -0.70 -14.87
N ARG A 111 26.03 -0.88 -15.52
CA ARG A 111 25.73 -2.10 -16.32
C ARG A 111 26.74 -2.32 -17.43
N GLU A 112 27.16 -1.28 -18.14
CA GLU A 112 28.15 -1.39 -19.20
C GLU A 112 29.50 -1.91 -18.67
N LEU A 113 29.92 -1.43 -17.50
CA LEU A 113 31.13 -1.93 -16.83
C LEU A 113 30.95 -3.34 -16.30
N TYR A 114 29.78 -3.69 -15.76
CA TYR A 114 29.43 -5.03 -15.32
C TYR A 114 29.56 -6.05 -16.49
N ASP A 115 28.99 -5.72 -17.65
CA ASP A 115 29.10 -6.54 -18.86
C ASP A 115 30.55 -6.63 -19.34
N TRP A 116 31.30 -5.52 -19.37
CA TRP A 116 32.69 -5.50 -19.76
C TRP A 116 33.55 -6.43 -18.87
N VAL A 117 33.34 -6.43 -17.56
CA VAL A 117 34.07 -7.31 -16.63
C VAL A 117 33.77 -8.77 -16.93
N LEU A 118 32.49 -9.14 -17.12
CA LEU A 118 32.11 -10.51 -17.45
C LEU A 118 32.72 -10.98 -18.76
N ASP A 119 32.75 -10.14 -19.77
CA ASP A 119 33.28 -10.48 -21.10
C ASP A 119 34.81 -10.64 -21.10
N ASN A 120 35.51 -9.97 -20.16
CA ASN A 120 36.98 -10.04 -20.03
C ASN A 120 37.48 -11.02 -18.96
N THR A 121 36.59 -11.67 -18.19
CA THR A 121 36.97 -12.62 -17.11
C THR A 121 36.36 -14.00 -17.28
N GLY A 122 35.44 -14.18 -18.25
CA GLY A 122 34.75 -15.44 -18.54
C GLY A 122 35.61 -16.52 -19.21
N PRO A 123 34.98 -17.59 -19.64
CA PRO A 123 33.54 -17.76 -19.86
C PRO A 123 32.75 -18.07 -18.58
N TRP A 124 31.53 -17.52 -18.48
CA TRP A 124 30.61 -17.74 -17.38
C TRP A 124 29.35 -18.51 -17.84
N THR A 125 28.91 -19.51 -17.06
CA THR A 125 27.72 -20.31 -17.38
C THR A 125 26.90 -20.58 -16.12
N PRO A 126 25.70 -20.01 -15.99
CA PRO A 126 25.09 -19.01 -16.87
C PRO A 126 25.86 -17.69 -16.87
N ARG A 127 25.79 -16.91 -17.94
CA ARG A 127 26.31 -15.53 -17.92
C ARG A 127 25.31 -14.62 -17.19
N PRO A 128 25.71 -13.97 -16.10
CA PRO A 128 24.85 -13.06 -15.37
C PRO A 128 24.38 -11.88 -16.22
N ARG A 129 23.19 -11.36 -15.89
CA ARG A 129 22.64 -10.14 -16.47
C ARG A 129 22.15 -9.21 -15.36
N GLN A 130 22.57 -7.94 -15.41
CA GLN A 130 22.14 -6.92 -14.46
C GLN A 130 20.82 -6.31 -14.87
N TYR A 131 19.90 -6.16 -13.90
CA TYR A 131 18.60 -5.52 -14.03
C TYR A 131 18.40 -4.52 -12.90
N GLU A 132 18.18 -3.26 -13.25
CA GLU A 132 17.95 -2.20 -12.28
C GLU A 132 16.45 -1.92 -12.13
N MET A 133 16.05 -1.68 -10.88
CA MET A 133 14.68 -1.40 -10.52
C MET A 133 14.59 -0.20 -9.58
N ALA A 134 13.45 0.46 -9.60
CA ALA A 134 13.18 1.57 -8.70
C ALA A 134 13.20 1.12 -7.24
N ARG A 135 13.73 1.97 -6.39
CA ARG A 135 13.65 1.80 -4.94
C ARG A 135 12.23 2.11 -4.48
N LEU A 136 11.66 1.25 -3.65
CA LEU A 136 10.42 1.51 -2.93
C LEU A 136 10.64 2.62 -1.89
N VAL A 137 9.89 3.71 -2.01
CA VAL A 137 9.83 4.80 -1.04
C VAL A 137 8.40 4.95 -0.56
N LEU A 138 8.17 4.84 0.75
CA LEU A 138 6.86 5.00 1.36
C LEU A 138 6.69 6.43 1.89
N ASP A 139 5.50 6.99 1.73
CA ASP A 139 5.13 8.24 2.40
C ASP A 139 5.17 8.08 3.92
N TYR A 140 5.37 9.20 4.65
CA TYR A 140 5.48 9.24 6.11
C TYR A 140 6.61 8.38 6.69
N THR A 141 7.61 8.02 5.87
CA THR A 141 8.74 7.20 6.29
C THR A 141 10.06 7.75 5.77
N VAL A 142 11.14 7.35 6.43
CA VAL A 142 12.52 7.58 5.99
C VAL A 142 13.15 6.21 5.73
N MET A 143 13.71 6.02 4.52
CA MET A 143 14.27 4.73 4.09
C MET A 143 15.79 4.69 4.14
N SER A 144 16.45 5.82 4.34
CA SER A 144 17.92 5.92 4.41
C SER A 144 18.47 5.28 5.67
N LYS A 145 19.37 4.27 5.55
CA LYS A 145 20.03 3.63 6.69
C LYS A 145 20.68 4.65 7.64
N ARG A 146 21.32 5.70 7.12
CA ARG A 146 21.98 6.73 7.93
C ARG A 146 20.98 7.49 8.79
N LYS A 147 19.85 7.88 8.23
CA LYS A 147 18.78 8.58 8.95
C LYS A 147 18.06 7.67 9.93
N LEU A 148 17.83 6.40 9.58
CA LEU A 148 17.32 5.40 10.52
C LEU A 148 18.28 5.18 11.70
N LEU A 149 19.59 5.15 11.45
CA LEU A 149 20.60 5.09 12.51
C LEU A 149 20.52 6.34 13.42
N THR A 150 20.33 7.53 12.85
CA THR A 150 20.14 8.76 13.64
C THR A 150 18.92 8.66 14.57
N LEU A 151 17.79 8.11 14.10
CA LEU A 151 16.61 7.87 14.95
C LEU A 151 16.91 6.94 16.12
N VAL A 152 17.68 5.87 15.90
CA VAL A 152 18.03 4.89 16.93
C VAL A 152 19.04 5.47 17.92
N THR A 153 20.13 6.07 17.44
CA THR A 153 21.20 6.63 18.29
C THR A 153 20.73 7.87 19.04
N GLY A 154 19.88 8.69 18.43
CA GLY A 154 19.21 9.84 19.05
C GLY A 154 18.08 9.48 20.01
N LYS A 155 17.75 8.17 20.16
CA LYS A 155 16.66 7.66 21.03
C LYS A 155 15.27 8.22 20.68
N HIS A 156 15.03 8.60 19.43
CA HIS A 156 13.71 8.98 18.93
C HIS A 156 12.78 7.77 18.80
N VAL A 157 13.37 6.58 18.68
CA VAL A 157 12.71 5.27 18.65
C VAL A 157 13.43 4.33 19.61
N SER A 158 12.74 3.24 20.03
CA SER A 158 13.29 2.28 21.02
C SER A 158 14.43 1.41 20.46
N GLY A 159 14.56 1.31 19.14
CA GLY A 159 15.58 0.51 18.46
C GLY A 159 15.20 0.23 17.01
N TRP A 160 15.99 -0.63 16.35
CA TRP A 160 15.77 -1.04 14.97
C TRP A 160 14.44 -1.80 14.73
N ASP A 161 13.87 -2.35 15.78
CA ASP A 161 12.62 -3.08 15.78
C ASP A 161 11.46 -2.29 16.42
N ASP A 162 11.62 -0.98 16.64
CA ASP A 162 10.51 -0.11 17.04
C ASP A 162 9.38 -0.22 15.99
N PRO A 163 8.13 -0.53 16.39
CA PRO A 163 7.02 -0.73 15.46
C PRO A 163 6.70 0.43 14.51
N ARG A 164 7.31 1.60 14.70
CA ARG A 164 7.20 2.77 13.81
C ARG A 164 8.27 2.82 12.73
N MET A 165 9.28 1.95 12.82
CA MET A 165 10.39 1.88 11.86
C MET A 165 10.00 1.05 10.62
N PRO A 166 10.50 1.39 9.41
CA PRO A 166 10.21 0.63 8.18
C PRO A 166 11.14 -0.58 7.99
N THR A 167 11.62 -1.18 9.06
CA THR A 167 12.43 -2.41 9.02
C THR A 167 11.56 -3.65 9.10
N ILE A 168 12.00 -4.76 8.51
CA ILE A 168 11.27 -6.04 8.59
C ILE A 168 11.11 -6.49 10.05
N ALA A 169 12.09 -6.25 10.92
CA ALA A 169 12.01 -6.55 12.34
C ALA A 169 10.90 -5.74 13.03
N ALA A 170 10.80 -4.44 12.70
CA ALA A 170 9.77 -3.55 13.21
C ALA A 170 8.36 -3.92 12.69
N MET A 171 8.24 -4.19 11.39
CA MET A 171 6.99 -4.63 10.77
C MET A 171 6.47 -5.92 11.41
N ARG A 172 7.36 -6.90 11.63
CA ARG A 172 7.03 -8.15 12.33
C ARG A 172 6.55 -7.87 13.76
N ARG A 173 7.25 -7.02 14.51
CA ARG A 173 6.89 -6.64 15.89
C ARG A 173 5.58 -5.85 15.93
N ARG A 174 5.27 -5.06 14.89
CA ARG A 174 3.99 -4.37 14.74
C ARG A 174 2.84 -5.32 14.37
N GLY A 175 3.13 -6.55 13.96
CA GLY A 175 2.13 -7.57 13.63
C GLY A 175 1.78 -7.66 12.15
N TYR A 176 2.56 -7.05 11.25
CA TYR A 176 2.40 -7.23 9.81
C TYR A 176 2.72 -8.68 9.43
N SER A 177 1.91 -9.27 8.57
CA SER A 177 2.16 -10.61 8.03
C SER A 177 3.07 -10.54 6.79
N PRO A 178 3.85 -11.59 6.52
CA PRO A 178 4.58 -11.68 5.25
C PRO A 178 3.65 -11.65 4.04
N GLU A 179 2.46 -12.23 4.15
CA GLU A 179 1.43 -12.27 3.12
C GLU A 179 0.95 -10.87 2.74
N ALA A 180 0.66 -10.02 3.73
CA ALA A 180 0.25 -8.63 3.51
C ALA A 180 1.36 -7.81 2.84
N ILE A 181 2.63 -8.01 3.23
CA ILE A 181 3.77 -7.31 2.62
C ILE A 181 3.95 -7.75 1.17
N ARG A 182 3.82 -9.05 0.86
CA ARG A 182 3.88 -9.56 -0.52
C ARG A 182 2.72 -9.01 -1.36
N ALA A 183 1.49 -9.06 -0.85
CA ALA A 183 0.32 -8.51 -1.54
C ALA A 183 0.49 -7.00 -1.84
N PHE A 184 1.11 -6.25 -0.93
CA PHE A 184 1.47 -4.87 -1.17
C PHE A 184 2.51 -4.72 -2.30
N CYS A 185 3.58 -5.52 -2.29
CA CYS A 185 4.58 -5.51 -3.36
C CYS A 185 3.97 -5.86 -4.72
N ASP A 186 3.09 -6.85 -4.76
CA ASP A 186 2.37 -7.25 -5.98
C ASP A 186 1.43 -6.11 -6.47
N MET A 187 0.76 -5.43 -5.54
CA MET A 187 -0.13 -4.31 -5.85
C MET A 187 0.60 -3.12 -6.48
N ILE A 188 1.79 -2.78 -6.00
CA ILE A 188 2.55 -1.64 -6.53
C ILE A 188 3.34 -2.01 -7.79
N GLY A 189 3.68 -3.29 -7.95
CA GLY A 189 4.47 -3.79 -9.07
C GLY A 189 5.91 -3.30 -9.07
N ILE A 190 6.62 -3.59 -10.19
CA ILE A 190 8.00 -3.17 -10.41
C ILE A 190 8.00 -1.95 -11.33
N ALA A 191 8.81 -0.95 -10.98
CA ALA A 191 8.97 0.28 -11.77
C ALA A 191 10.45 0.56 -12.07
N LYS A 192 10.69 1.30 -13.17
CA LYS A 192 12.01 1.84 -13.54
C LYS A 192 12.11 3.36 -13.35
N ALA A 193 11.20 3.93 -12.55
CA ALA A 193 11.24 5.34 -12.13
C ALA A 193 10.96 5.41 -10.63
N ASN A 194 11.82 6.10 -9.89
CA ASN A 194 11.62 6.30 -8.46
C ASN A 194 10.35 7.12 -8.20
N SER A 195 9.45 6.61 -7.38
CA SER A 195 8.22 7.27 -6.99
C SER A 195 7.92 7.01 -5.51
N ASN A 196 7.23 7.95 -4.87
CA ASN A 196 6.69 7.72 -3.55
C ASN A 196 5.40 6.90 -3.66
N VAL A 197 5.26 5.92 -2.80
CA VAL A 197 4.08 5.07 -2.68
C VAL A 197 3.30 5.47 -1.45
N ASP A 198 2.00 5.70 -1.61
CA ASP A 198 1.09 5.98 -0.51
C ASP A 198 1.09 4.81 0.49
N ILE A 199 1.41 5.10 1.76
CA ILE A 199 1.42 4.12 2.84
C ILE A 199 0.03 3.50 3.06
N GLY A 200 -1.05 4.19 2.68
CA GLY A 200 -2.41 3.68 2.73
C GLY A 200 -2.60 2.38 1.95
N LYS A 201 -1.83 2.16 0.88
CA LYS A 201 -1.85 0.89 0.13
C LYS A 201 -1.29 -0.28 0.94
N LEU A 202 -0.19 -0.05 1.68
CA LEU A 202 0.35 -1.04 2.60
C LEU A 202 -0.65 -1.32 3.73
N GLU A 203 -1.21 -0.27 4.32
CA GLU A 203 -2.23 -0.36 5.37
C GLU A 203 -3.47 -1.11 4.91
N TYR A 204 -3.90 -0.92 3.66
CA TYR A 204 -5.00 -1.67 3.05
C TYR A 204 -4.69 -3.17 2.98
N CYS A 205 -3.53 -3.56 2.46
CA CYS A 205 -3.14 -4.98 2.37
C CYS A 205 -3.07 -5.65 3.75
N ILE A 206 -2.62 -4.91 4.77
CA ILE A 206 -2.57 -5.40 6.15
C ILE A 206 -3.98 -5.62 6.71
N ARG A 207 -4.92 -4.67 6.46
CA ARG A 207 -6.31 -4.82 6.91
C ARG A 207 -7.00 -6.01 6.24
N GLU A 208 -6.82 -6.18 4.94
CA GLU A 208 -7.40 -7.29 4.17
C GLU A 208 -6.90 -8.65 4.70
N ASP A 209 -5.60 -8.80 4.88
CA ASP A 209 -5.03 -10.03 5.44
C ASP A 209 -5.54 -10.31 6.85
N LEU A 210 -5.48 -9.32 7.74
CA LEU A 210 -5.90 -9.47 9.12
C LEU A 210 -7.42 -9.66 9.25
N ASN A 211 -8.22 -9.12 8.33
CA ASN A 211 -9.64 -9.37 8.29
C ASN A 211 -9.95 -10.86 8.10
N GLN A 212 -9.14 -11.55 7.32
CA GLN A 212 -9.26 -12.98 7.04
C GLN A 212 -8.61 -13.87 8.09
N THR A 213 -7.54 -13.40 8.74
CA THR A 213 -6.67 -14.26 9.55
C THR A 213 -6.77 -14.04 11.05
N ALA A 214 -7.10 -12.83 11.51
CA ALA A 214 -7.13 -12.49 12.92
C ALA A 214 -8.48 -12.88 13.57
N PRO A 215 -8.51 -13.72 14.61
CA PRO A 215 -9.72 -13.97 15.36
C PRO A 215 -10.19 -12.69 16.08
N ARG A 216 -11.52 -12.55 16.19
CA ARG A 216 -12.18 -11.45 16.88
C ARG A 216 -12.22 -11.74 18.36
N VAL A 217 -11.89 -10.73 19.16
CA VAL A 217 -11.98 -10.74 20.62
C VAL A 217 -12.46 -9.38 21.09
N MET A 218 -12.92 -9.28 22.32
CA MET A 218 -13.31 -7.99 22.90
C MET A 218 -12.21 -7.46 23.80
N GLY A 219 -12.01 -6.13 23.73
CA GLY A 219 -11.09 -5.40 24.59
C GLY A 219 -11.50 -3.94 24.70
N VAL A 220 -11.28 -3.37 25.86
CA VAL A 220 -11.61 -2.00 26.23
C VAL A 220 -10.32 -1.27 26.58
N LEU A 221 -10.03 -0.17 25.91
CA LEU A 221 -8.78 0.57 26.10
C LEU A 221 -8.86 1.50 27.34
N ARG A 222 -9.95 2.23 27.44
CA ARG A 222 -10.17 3.20 28.53
C ARG A 222 -11.49 2.88 29.23
N PRO A 223 -11.46 1.97 30.23
CA PRO A 223 -12.68 1.40 30.80
C PRO A 223 -13.50 2.39 31.62
N ILE A 224 -14.83 2.33 31.43
CA ILE A 224 -15.85 2.84 32.34
C ILE A 224 -16.57 1.61 32.88
N GLU A 225 -16.69 1.47 34.20
CA GLU A 225 -17.48 0.39 34.84
C GLU A 225 -18.97 0.69 34.70
N VAL A 226 -19.75 -0.32 34.29
CA VAL A 226 -21.20 -0.24 34.21
C VAL A 226 -21.79 -1.32 35.10
N GLU A 227 -22.53 -0.91 36.13
CA GLU A 227 -23.31 -1.78 36.96
C GLU A 227 -24.65 -2.08 36.29
N LEU A 228 -24.95 -3.38 36.10
CA LEU A 228 -26.15 -3.85 35.42
C LEU A 228 -27.29 -4.03 36.41
N VAL A 229 -28.09 -3.00 36.61
CA VAL A 229 -29.27 -3.00 37.48
C VAL A 229 -30.33 -3.96 36.89
N GLY A 230 -30.82 -4.89 37.72
CA GLY A 230 -31.73 -5.95 37.28
C GLY A 230 -31.03 -7.24 36.85
N TRP A 231 -29.72 -7.33 36.95
CA TRP A 231 -29.01 -8.61 36.80
C TRP A 231 -29.29 -9.53 37.99
N THR A 232 -29.91 -10.67 37.73
CA THR A 232 -30.33 -11.61 38.78
C THR A 232 -29.52 -12.90 38.82
N GLY A 233 -28.60 -13.08 37.86
CA GLY A 233 -27.76 -14.28 37.76
C GLY A 233 -26.36 -14.11 38.34
N GLY A 234 -25.64 -15.22 38.45
CA GLY A 234 -24.19 -15.22 38.65
C GLY A 234 -23.47 -14.86 37.35
N THR A 235 -22.30 -15.47 37.09
CA THR A 235 -21.61 -15.36 35.82
C THR A 235 -22.26 -16.26 34.78
N GLU A 236 -22.66 -15.69 33.65
CA GLU A 236 -23.16 -16.39 32.48
C GLU A 236 -22.10 -16.43 31.38
N MET A 237 -22.07 -17.50 30.59
CA MET A 237 -21.18 -17.63 29.44
C MET A 237 -21.94 -17.35 28.14
N ILE A 238 -21.51 -16.35 27.40
CA ILE A 238 -22.05 -16.03 26.09
C ILE A 238 -21.13 -16.61 25.02
N GLU A 239 -21.71 -17.34 24.08
CA GLU A 239 -20.95 -17.81 22.92
C GLU A 239 -20.78 -16.70 21.88
N ALA A 240 -19.54 -16.38 21.53
CA ALA A 240 -19.20 -15.37 20.54
C ALA A 240 -18.36 -15.97 19.41
N PRO A 241 -18.68 -15.71 18.13
CA PRO A 241 -17.91 -16.23 17.01
C PRO A 241 -16.51 -15.63 16.98
N SER A 242 -15.52 -16.45 16.65
CA SER A 242 -14.13 -16.01 16.47
C SER A 242 -13.90 -15.32 15.12
N PHE A 243 -14.74 -15.61 14.13
CA PHE A 243 -14.68 -14.98 12.81
C PHE A 243 -16.07 -14.55 12.36
N PRO A 244 -16.20 -13.48 11.57
CA PRO A 244 -17.48 -13.09 11.02
C PRO A 244 -17.93 -14.07 9.93
N PRO A 245 -19.24 -14.17 9.64
CA PRO A 245 -19.80 -15.16 8.71
C PRO A 245 -19.25 -15.08 7.28
N ASP A 246 -18.87 -13.91 6.83
CA ASP A 246 -18.32 -13.65 5.50
C ASP A 246 -16.90 -14.21 5.30
N VAL A 247 -16.16 -14.41 6.38
CA VAL A 247 -14.83 -15.07 6.35
C VAL A 247 -14.95 -16.60 6.19
N GLY A 248 -16.09 -17.18 6.61
CA GLY A 248 -16.36 -18.61 6.43
C GLY A 248 -15.47 -19.54 7.28
N LYS A 249 -14.72 -19.02 8.27
CA LYS A 249 -13.91 -19.82 9.19
C LYS A 249 -14.72 -20.20 10.42
N PRO A 250 -14.66 -21.46 10.87
CA PRO A 250 -15.31 -21.89 12.11
C PRO A 250 -14.56 -21.37 13.33
N GLY A 251 -15.23 -21.41 14.46
CA GLY A 251 -14.68 -21.13 15.78
C GLY A 251 -15.56 -20.18 16.57
N SER A 252 -15.69 -20.47 17.84
CA SER A 252 -16.35 -19.62 18.82
C SER A 252 -15.57 -19.65 20.13
N ARG A 253 -15.90 -18.72 21.01
CA ARG A 253 -15.35 -18.60 22.34
C ARG A 253 -16.42 -18.25 23.34
N ALA A 254 -16.25 -18.70 24.55
CA ALA A 254 -17.13 -18.37 25.66
C ALA A 254 -16.67 -17.08 26.33
N VAL A 255 -17.53 -16.06 26.33
CA VAL A 255 -17.29 -14.76 26.97
C VAL A 255 -18.13 -14.64 28.21
N PRO A 256 -17.53 -14.54 29.41
CA PRO A 256 -18.26 -14.36 30.64
C PRO A 256 -18.93 -12.99 30.72
N ILE A 257 -20.14 -12.94 31.29
CA ILE A 257 -20.85 -11.71 31.67
C ILE A 257 -21.40 -11.87 33.09
N SER A 258 -21.23 -10.83 33.88
CA SER A 258 -21.76 -10.75 35.25
C SER A 258 -22.53 -9.45 35.44
N GLY A 259 -22.94 -9.14 36.69
CA GLY A 259 -23.63 -7.91 37.03
C GLY A 259 -22.81 -6.61 36.82
N ARG A 260 -21.54 -6.71 36.42
CA ARG A 260 -20.69 -5.56 36.13
C ARG A 260 -19.86 -5.79 34.86
N VAL A 261 -19.90 -4.83 33.97
CA VAL A 261 -19.13 -4.85 32.73
C VAL A 261 -18.30 -3.56 32.57
N LEU A 262 -17.25 -3.64 31.78
CA LEU A 262 -16.44 -2.49 31.38
C LEU A 262 -16.74 -2.17 29.91
N ILE A 263 -17.03 -0.90 29.63
CA ILE A 263 -17.18 -0.36 28.27
C ILE A 263 -16.08 0.64 27.97
N ASP A 264 -15.84 0.94 26.70
CA ASP A 264 -14.84 1.96 26.36
C ASP A 264 -15.39 3.37 26.59
N ARG A 265 -14.53 4.30 27.08
CA ARG A 265 -14.86 5.70 27.26
C ARG A 265 -15.42 6.34 25.98
N ASP A 266 -14.89 5.95 24.83
CA ASP A 266 -15.35 6.46 23.53
C ASP A 266 -16.77 6.02 23.18
N ASP A 267 -17.33 5.05 23.87
CA ASP A 267 -18.71 4.61 23.73
C ASP A 267 -19.70 5.35 24.66
N TRP A 268 -19.26 6.39 25.38
CA TRP A 268 -20.09 7.24 26.21
C TRP A 268 -20.08 8.71 25.76
N SER A 269 -21.24 9.36 25.82
CA SER A 269 -21.37 10.82 25.71
C SER A 269 -22.40 11.32 26.72
N ASP A 270 -22.08 12.38 27.45
CA ASP A 270 -23.01 13.06 28.39
C ASP A 270 -24.11 13.81 27.64
N ASP A 271 -23.80 14.38 26.49
CA ASP A 271 -24.72 15.11 25.60
C ASP A 271 -24.63 14.54 24.17
N PRO A 272 -25.28 13.38 23.94
CA PRO A 272 -25.17 12.70 22.66
C PRO A 272 -26.06 13.35 21.60
N PRO A 273 -25.55 13.62 20.37
CA PRO A 273 -26.38 14.09 19.26
C PRO A 273 -27.47 13.07 18.91
N ALA A 274 -28.49 13.52 18.19
CA ALA A 274 -29.70 12.68 17.92
C ALA A 274 -29.37 11.35 17.23
N ASP A 275 -28.41 11.33 16.32
CA ASP A 275 -27.96 10.16 15.53
C ASP A 275 -26.85 9.34 16.21
N TYR A 276 -26.51 9.64 17.46
CA TYR A 276 -25.45 8.95 18.21
C TYR A 276 -25.80 7.50 18.46
N LYS A 277 -24.96 6.60 17.99
CA LYS A 277 -25.19 5.15 18.02
C LYS A 277 -24.47 4.43 19.17
N ARG A 278 -24.21 5.15 20.25
CA ARG A 278 -23.50 4.64 21.43
C ARG A 278 -24.28 5.01 22.70
N LEU A 279 -23.73 4.71 23.88
CA LEU A 279 -24.40 4.91 25.16
C LEU A 279 -24.38 6.38 25.60
N GLY A 280 -25.44 6.82 26.23
CA GLY A 280 -25.61 8.12 26.84
C GLY A 280 -26.82 8.12 27.78
N PRO A 281 -27.10 9.21 28.50
CA PRO A 281 -28.24 9.26 29.45
C PRO A 281 -29.55 8.85 28.77
N GLY A 282 -30.25 7.85 29.35
CA GLY A 282 -31.52 7.33 28.85
C GLY A 282 -31.46 6.57 27.52
N ARG A 283 -30.28 6.41 26.93
CA ARG A 283 -30.12 5.67 25.66
C ARG A 283 -29.92 4.18 25.90
N THR A 284 -30.49 3.40 24.99
CA THR A 284 -30.35 1.93 24.97
C THR A 284 -29.39 1.51 23.89
N VAL A 285 -28.41 0.69 24.24
CA VAL A 285 -27.49 0.03 23.32
C VAL A 285 -27.43 -1.46 23.58
N ARG A 286 -26.96 -2.25 22.62
CA ARG A 286 -26.68 -3.66 22.79
C ARG A 286 -25.21 -3.87 23.16
N LEU A 287 -24.96 -4.56 24.23
CA LEU A 287 -23.68 -5.21 24.49
C LEU A 287 -23.46 -6.29 23.43
N ARG A 288 -22.38 -6.22 22.69
CA ARG A 288 -22.11 -7.12 21.56
C ARG A 288 -22.24 -8.58 21.99
N TYR A 289 -23.00 -9.38 21.24
CA TYR A 289 -23.39 -10.77 21.55
C TYR A 289 -24.27 -10.94 22.79
N GLY A 290 -24.39 -9.95 23.64
CA GLY A 290 -25.12 -9.99 24.90
C GLY A 290 -26.48 -9.27 24.86
N TYR A 291 -26.77 -8.60 25.95
CA TYR A 291 -28.04 -7.96 26.26
C TYR A 291 -28.11 -6.51 25.83
N CYS A 292 -29.31 -5.96 25.71
CA CYS A 292 -29.50 -4.52 25.69
C CYS A 292 -29.37 -3.94 27.10
N ILE A 293 -28.79 -2.73 27.18
CA ILE A 293 -28.69 -1.96 28.42
C ILE A 293 -29.13 -0.51 28.16
N THR A 294 -29.80 0.10 29.14
CA THR A 294 -30.20 1.50 29.11
C THR A 294 -29.49 2.25 30.25
N ALA A 295 -28.67 3.25 29.94
CA ALA A 295 -27.98 4.02 30.97
C ALA A 295 -28.96 4.86 31.77
N THR A 296 -28.91 4.72 33.10
CA THR A 296 -29.84 5.40 34.03
C THR A 296 -29.15 6.49 34.84
N LYS A 297 -27.86 6.30 35.19
CA LYS A 297 -27.18 7.26 36.09
C LYS A 297 -25.67 7.20 35.90
N VAL A 298 -25.03 8.37 35.99
CA VAL A 298 -23.58 8.49 36.23
C VAL A 298 -23.34 8.47 37.72
N VAL A 299 -22.60 7.45 38.21
CA VAL A 299 -22.36 7.26 39.66
C VAL A 299 -21.11 8.00 40.12
N GLU A 300 -20.02 7.84 39.34
CA GLU A 300 -18.72 8.42 39.68
C GLU A 300 -18.08 9.09 38.48
N ARG A 301 -17.29 10.12 38.73
CA ARG A 301 -16.47 10.82 37.74
C ARG A 301 -15.04 10.98 38.26
N ASP A 302 -14.08 11.02 37.38
CA ASP A 302 -12.69 11.39 37.69
C ASP A 302 -12.55 12.92 37.92
N ALA A 303 -11.34 13.34 38.29
CA ALA A 303 -11.04 14.74 38.55
C ALA A 303 -11.20 15.65 37.30
N SER A 304 -11.21 15.08 36.09
CA SER A 304 -11.46 15.80 34.84
C SER A 304 -12.94 15.82 34.44
N GLY A 305 -13.83 15.27 35.28
CA GLY A 305 -15.26 15.20 35.05
C GLY A 305 -15.72 14.06 34.14
N VAL A 306 -14.81 13.15 33.74
CA VAL A 306 -15.13 12.01 32.89
C VAL A 306 -15.75 10.89 33.76
N PRO A 307 -16.86 10.26 33.32
CA PRO A 307 -17.44 9.13 34.02
C PRO A 307 -16.47 7.96 34.18
N THR A 308 -16.38 7.41 35.37
CA THR A 308 -15.64 6.20 35.71
C THR A 308 -16.57 5.05 36.09
N LYS A 309 -17.79 5.38 36.59
CA LYS A 309 -18.81 4.39 36.92
C LYS A 309 -20.22 4.85 36.51
N LEU A 310 -20.96 3.95 35.92
CA LEU A 310 -22.36 4.11 35.48
C LEU A 310 -23.26 3.04 36.09
N GLU A 311 -24.54 3.35 36.19
CA GLU A 311 -25.62 2.38 36.33
C GLU A 311 -26.40 2.28 35.03
N ALA A 312 -26.77 1.04 34.62
CA ALA A 312 -27.61 0.83 33.46
C ALA A 312 -28.59 -0.33 33.73
N THR A 313 -29.85 -0.17 33.37
CA THR A 313 -30.83 -1.23 33.42
C THR A 313 -30.53 -2.28 32.35
N VAL A 314 -30.41 -3.53 32.71
CA VAL A 314 -30.24 -4.65 31.78
C VAL A 314 -31.60 -5.20 31.36
N HIS A 315 -31.75 -5.44 30.04
CA HIS A 315 -32.98 -6.01 29.45
C HIS A 315 -32.75 -7.51 29.15
N LEU A 316 -33.04 -8.38 30.13
CA LEU A 316 -32.73 -9.82 30.07
C LEU A 316 -33.46 -10.54 28.93
N GLU A 317 -34.64 -10.06 28.54
CA GLU A 317 -35.43 -10.60 27.42
C GLU A 317 -34.77 -10.44 26.06
N THR A 318 -33.77 -9.57 25.95
CA THR A 318 -33.08 -9.24 24.68
C THR A 318 -31.93 -10.18 24.33
N LYS A 319 -31.73 -11.24 25.11
CA LYS A 319 -30.75 -12.29 24.85
C LYS A 319 -30.89 -12.87 23.43
N GLY A 320 -29.78 -13.20 22.80
CA GLY A 320 -29.77 -13.80 21.45
C GLY A 320 -30.19 -12.86 20.32
N GLY A 321 -30.04 -11.55 20.50
CA GLY A 321 -30.30 -10.56 19.46
C GLY A 321 -31.75 -10.07 19.36
N LYS A 322 -32.62 -10.44 20.29
CA LYS A 322 -34.03 -10.01 20.32
C LYS A 322 -34.15 -8.50 20.58
N ASN A 323 -35.20 -7.87 20.08
CA ASN A 323 -35.53 -6.48 20.37
C ASN A 323 -36.03 -6.32 21.82
N LEU A 324 -36.16 -5.07 22.27
CA LEU A 324 -36.78 -4.74 23.57
C LEU A 324 -38.24 -5.19 23.62
N ALA A 325 -38.81 -5.31 24.83
CA ALA A 325 -40.19 -5.80 25.03
C ALA A 325 -41.25 -4.96 24.30
N ASP A 326 -41.00 -3.65 24.12
CA ASP A 326 -41.85 -2.75 23.33
C ASP A 326 -41.66 -2.86 21.82
N GLY A 327 -40.79 -3.77 21.34
CA GLY A 327 -40.44 -3.93 19.93
C GLY A 327 -39.40 -2.94 19.41
N SER A 328 -38.96 -1.97 20.21
CA SER A 328 -37.96 -0.99 19.80
C SER A 328 -36.58 -1.63 19.64
N LYS A 329 -35.73 -0.96 18.83
CA LYS A 329 -34.34 -1.41 18.57
C LYS A 329 -33.36 -0.58 19.38
N PRO A 330 -32.25 -1.17 19.85
CA PRO A 330 -31.17 -0.38 20.47
C PRO A 330 -30.57 0.60 19.47
N SER A 331 -30.10 1.74 19.95
CA SER A 331 -29.48 2.82 19.15
C SER A 331 -28.20 2.33 18.43
N GLY A 332 -27.49 1.36 19.01
CA GLY A 332 -26.28 0.78 18.43
C GLY A 332 -25.78 -0.43 19.20
N ILE A 333 -24.60 -0.90 18.81
CA ILE A 333 -23.92 -2.04 19.45
C ILE A 333 -22.55 -1.56 19.93
N ILE A 334 -22.22 -1.80 21.20
CA ILE A 334 -20.93 -1.49 21.79
C ILE A 334 -20.20 -2.75 22.22
N HIS A 335 -18.86 -2.71 22.24
CA HIS A 335 -18.03 -3.76 22.79
C HIS A 335 -17.85 -3.58 24.31
N TRP A 336 -17.48 -4.64 24.97
CA TRP A 336 -17.40 -4.68 26.43
C TRP A 336 -16.55 -5.87 26.89
N VAL A 337 -16.14 -5.88 28.16
CA VAL A 337 -15.59 -7.04 28.84
C VAL A 337 -16.19 -7.15 30.24
N ASP A 338 -16.28 -8.35 30.78
CA ASP A 338 -16.73 -8.56 32.15
C ASP A 338 -15.74 -7.96 33.15
N ALA A 339 -16.23 -7.19 34.13
CA ALA A 339 -15.35 -6.49 35.07
C ALA A 339 -14.54 -7.44 35.97
N ALA A 340 -15.15 -8.58 36.38
CA ALA A 340 -14.54 -9.51 37.31
C ALA A 340 -13.48 -10.41 36.68
N SER A 341 -13.71 -10.88 35.44
CA SER A 341 -12.88 -11.90 34.79
C SER A 341 -11.95 -11.32 33.70
N SER A 342 -12.11 -10.05 33.30
CA SER A 342 -11.24 -9.44 32.28
C SER A 342 -9.81 -9.29 32.77
N LEU A 343 -8.87 -9.39 31.83
CA LEU A 343 -7.44 -9.31 32.10
C LEU A 343 -6.92 -7.90 31.91
N PRO A 344 -6.13 -7.35 32.87
CA PRO A 344 -5.41 -6.10 32.66
C PRO A 344 -4.28 -6.30 31.66
N VAL A 345 -4.14 -5.38 30.72
CA VAL A 345 -3.09 -5.41 29.69
C VAL A 345 -2.55 -4.00 29.43
N GLU A 346 -1.32 -3.93 28.93
CA GLU A 346 -0.78 -2.72 28.33
C GLU A 346 -1.11 -2.72 26.82
N ALA A 347 -1.71 -1.65 26.33
CA ALA A 347 -1.94 -1.44 24.90
C ALA A 347 -1.07 -0.30 24.37
N ARG A 348 -0.22 -0.58 23.39
CA ARG A 348 0.63 0.38 22.70
C ARG A 348 -0.01 0.77 21.38
N LEU A 349 -0.51 1.99 21.31
CA LEU A 349 -1.20 2.51 20.15
C LEU A 349 -0.19 3.22 19.24
N TYR A 350 0.42 2.46 18.36
CA TYR A 350 1.37 2.98 17.37
C TYR A 350 0.65 3.67 16.21
N ASP A 351 1.18 4.83 15.80
CA ASP A 351 0.80 5.57 14.61
C ASP A 351 2.02 5.80 13.71
N ARG A 352 1.89 6.64 12.68
CA ARG A 352 2.98 7.04 11.79
C ARG A 352 4.01 7.86 12.57
N LEU A 353 5.30 7.58 12.34
CA LEU A 353 6.39 8.27 13.05
C LEU A 353 6.48 9.74 12.65
N PHE A 354 6.13 10.08 11.39
CA PHE A 354 6.26 11.43 10.86
C PHE A 354 4.89 12.05 10.56
N LYS A 355 4.78 13.37 10.79
CA LYS A 355 3.57 14.19 10.54
C LYS A 355 3.33 14.46 9.06
N VAL A 356 4.38 14.43 8.22
CA VAL A 356 4.34 14.82 6.82
C VAL A 356 4.64 13.63 5.92
N ALA A 357 4.04 13.63 4.73
CA ALA A 357 4.22 12.52 3.78
C ALA A 357 5.68 12.36 3.32
N LYS A 358 6.42 13.47 3.21
CA LYS A 358 7.80 13.48 2.70
C LYS A 358 8.75 14.16 3.70
N PRO A 359 9.19 13.46 4.74
CA PRO A 359 10.01 14.05 5.81
C PRO A 359 11.38 14.55 5.34
N GLU A 360 11.86 14.08 4.21
CA GLU A 360 13.18 14.40 3.66
C GLU A 360 13.17 15.57 2.65
N GLU A 361 11.99 16.10 2.31
CA GLU A 361 11.82 17.21 1.36
C GLU A 361 11.60 18.54 2.11
N GLY A 362 11.83 19.66 1.43
CA GLY A 362 11.55 21.00 1.95
C GLY A 362 12.70 21.70 2.67
N GLY A 363 13.87 21.08 2.81
CA GLY A 363 15.08 21.71 3.34
C GLY A 363 15.13 21.85 4.88
N GLN A 364 14.12 21.33 5.60
CA GLN A 364 14.12 21.22 7.06
C GLN A 364 14.79 19.90 7.50
N ASP A 365 15.23 19.82 8.74
CA ASP A 365 15.71 18.55 9.29
C ASP A 365 14.52 17.58 9.39
N PHE A 366 14.69 16.35 8.92
CA PHE A 366 13.64 15.32 9.00
C PHE A 366 13.21 15.02 10.45
N LEU A 367 14.07 15.29 11.42
CA LEU A 367 13.77 15.14 12.85
C LEU A 367 12.67 16.11 13.33
N ASP A 368 12.53 17.28 12.73
CA ASP A 368 11.50 18.26 13.07
C ASP A 368 10.08 17.78 12.72
N HIS A 369 10.02 16.80 11.82
CA HIS A 369 8.77 16.19 11.36
C HIS A 369 8.33 14.98 12.18
N ILE A 370 9.07 14.59 13.22
CA ILE A 370 8.67 13.49 14.12
C ILE A 370 7.39 13.86 14.85
N ASP A 371 6.43 12.93 14.88
CA ASP A 371 5.23 13.08 15.69
C ASP A 371 5.45 12.56 17.10
N PRO A 372 5.47 13.43 18.12
CA PRO A 372 5.61 13.00 19.51
C PRO A 372 4.41 12.16 20.00
N LYS A 373 3.27 12.21 19.29
CA LYS A 373 2.08 11.41 19.59
C LYS A 373 2.02 10.10 18.81
N SER A 374 3.08 9.74 18.07
CA SER A 374 3.14 8.51 17.28
C SER A 374 3.13 7.22 18.10
N LEU A 375 3.20 7.32 19.41
CA LEU A 375 3.01 6.22 20.36
C LEU A 375 2.24 6.74 21.59
N GLU A 376 1.11 6.13 21.86
CA GLU A 376 0.38 6.25 23.11
C GLU A 376 0.42 4.91 23.85
N VAL A 377 0.77 4.91 25.13
CA VAL A 377 0.77 3.72 25.98
C VAL A 377 -0.43 3.78 26.92
N VAL A 378 -1.35 2.85 26.76
CA VAL A 378 -2.56 2.73 27.58
C VAL A 378 -2.38 1.58 28.55
N THR A 379 -2.26 1.87 29.84
CA THR A 379 -2.05 0.88 30.91
C THR A 379 -3.33 0.45 31.59
N SER A 380 -4.45 1.11 31.31
CA SER A 380 -5.77 0.82 31.86
C SER A 380 -6.56 -0.22 31.04
N ALA A 381 -6.02 -0.67 29.90
CA ALA A 381 -6.74 -1.52 28.99
C ALA A 381 -7.09 -2.89 29.63
N ARG A 382 -8.26 -3.42 29.24
CA ARG A 382 -8.78 -4.70 29.70
C ARG A 382 -9.22 -5.54 28.50
N VAL A 383 -8.91 -6.83 28.51
CA VAL A 383 -9.31 -7.76 27.45
C VAL A 383 -10.07 -8.96 28.03
N GLU A 384 -10.83 -9.64 27.20
CA GLU A 384 -11.59 -10.83 27.60
C GLU A 384 -10.68 -11.95 28.13
N ALA A 385 -11.22 -12.76 29.05
CA ALA A 385 -10.48 -13.83 29.73
C ALA A 385 -9.90 -14.90 28.80
N SER A 386 -10.47 -15.09 27.60
CA SER A 386 -9.99 -16.05 26.59
C SER A 386 -8.54 -15.79 26.15
N LEU A 387 -8.03 -14.57 26.35
CA LEU A 387 -6.67 -14.18 26.00
C LEU A 387 -5.62 -14.51 27.07
N ALA A 388 -5.98 -15.16 28.17
CA ALA A 388 -5.03 -15.51 29.24
C ALA A 388 -3.82 -16.33 28.77
N SER A 389 -3.99 -17.15 27.73
CA SER A 389 -2.94 -17.98 27.12
C SER A 389 -2.46 -17.46 25.76
N ALA A 390 -2.71 -16.19 25.46
CA ALA A 390 -2.32 -15.61 24.17
C ALA A 390 -0.79 -15.62 23.99
N ALA A 391 -0.32 -16.28 22.94
CA ALA A 391 1.11 -16.41 22.67
C ALA A 391 1.67 -15.13 22.04
N VAL A 392 2.94 -14.83 22.31
CA VAL A 392 3.69 -13.74 21.65
C VAL A 392 3.63 -13.90 20.14
N GLY A 393 3.33 -12.82 19.42
CA GLY A 393 3.17 -12.80 17.98
C GLY A 393 1.77 -13.17 17.47
N SER A 394 0.88 -13.67 18.33
CA SER A 394 -0.52 -13.89 17.96
C SER A 394 -1.24 -12.58 17.68
N ARG A 395 -2.04 -12.58 16.63
CA ARG A 395 -2.77 -11.39 16.14
C ARG A 395 -4.25 -11.53 16.41
N TYR A 396 -4.86 -10.44 16.82
CA TYR A 396 -6.30 -10.40 17.17
C TYR A 396 -6.92 -9.11 16.61
N GLN A 397 -8.20 -9.18 16.28
CA GLN A 397 -9.00 -7.97 16.15
C GLN A 397 -9.69 -7.71 17.49
N LEU A 398 -9.30 -6.64 18.19
CA LEU A 398 -10.16 -6.08 19.24
C LEU A 398 -11.36 -5.42 18.54
N GLU A 399 -12.54 -6.03 18.71
CA GLU A 399 -13.75 -5.67 17.97
C GLU A 399 -14.10 -4.19 18.15
N ARG A 400 -14.35 -3.47 17.04
CA ARG A 400 -14.60 -2.03 16.96
C ARG A 400 -13.40 -1.13 17.28
N VAL A 401 -12.25 -1.67 17.71
CA VAL A 401 -11.06 -0.91 18.12
C VAL A 401 -9.97 -0.96 17.05
N GLY A 402 -9.51 -2.14 16.68
CA GLY A 402 -8.42 -2.30 15.71
C GLY A 402 -7.83 -3.69 15.71
N TYR A 403 -6.75 -3.87 14.94
CA TYR A 403 -5.96 -5.09 14.95
C TYR A 403 -4.75 -4.92 15.86
N PHE A 404 -4.46 -5.95 16.61
CA PHE A 404 -3.40 -5.96 17.62
C PHE A 404 -2.59 -7.25 17.54
N VAL A 405 -1.33 -7.16 17.94
CA VAL A 405 -0.43 -8.30 18.10
C VAL A 405 0.09 -8.35 19.54
N VAL A 406 0.24 -9.55 20.10
CA VAL A 406 0.87 -9.74 21.41
C VAL A 406 2.38 -9.47 21.27
N ASP A 407 2.87 -8.44 21.97
CA ASP A 407 4.28 -8.04 21.90
C ASP A 407 5.18 -9.03 22.67
N ARG A 408 6.43 -9.12 22.25
CA ARG A 408 7.47 -9.94 22.92
C ARG A 408 7.81 -9.48 24.35
N ASP A 409 7.45 -8.24 24.71
CA ASP A 409 7.63 -7.75 26.07
C ASP A 409 6.59 -8.32 27.05
N SER A 410 5.60 -9.07 26.55
CA SER A 410 4.59 -9.76 27.36
C SER A 410 5.22 -10.77 28.31
N LYS A 411 4.66 -10.85 29.49
CA LYS A 411 4.99 -11.84 30.51
C LYS A 411 3.72 -12.57 30.96
N PRO A 412 3.81 -13.77 31.57
CA PRO A 412 2.67 -14.41 32.18
C PRO A 412 1.94 -13.47 33.14
N GLY A 413 0.64 -13.24 32.91
CA GLY A 413 -0.19 -12.30 33.68
C GLY A 413 0.01 -10.81 33.39
N ALA A 414 0.90 -10.44 32.48
CA ALA A 414 1.15 -9.06 32.08
C ALA A 414 1.37 -8.97 30.56
N LEU A 415 0.25 -9.10 29.83
CA LEU A 415 0.26 -9.05 28.38
C LEU A 415 0.43 -7.61 27.87
N VAL A 416 1.18 -7.48 26.79
CA VAL A 416 1.40 -6.22 26.05
C VAL A 416 0.89 -6.41 24.62
N PHE A 417 0.02 -5.52 24.18
CA PHE A 417 -0.55 -5.52 22.85
C PHE A 417 -0.08 -4.32 22.04
N ASN A 418 0.50 -4.54 20.89
CA ASN A 418 0.81 -3.48 19.94
C ASN A 418 -0.33 -3.33 18.94
N ARG A 419 -0.86 -2.12 18.76
CA ARG A 419 -1.80 -1.83 17.66
C ARG A 419 -1.07 -1.98 16.33
N THR A 420 -1.48 -2.97 15.56
CA THR A 420 -1.00 -3.21 14.21
C THR A 420 -1.57 -2.15 13.27
N ILE A 421 -2.91 -2.01 13.25
CA ILE A 421 -3.59 -1.04 12.41
C ILE A 421 -5.03 -0.79 12.91
N THR A 422 -5.59 0.35 12.56
CA THR A 422 -7.01 0.71 12.79
C THR A 422 -7.94 -0.05 11.84
N LEU A 423 -9.25 -0.19 12.19
CA LEU A 423 -10.23 -0.91 11.36
C LEU A 423 -10.56 -0.20 10.04
N ARG A 424 -10.46 1.11 10.03
CA ARG A 424 -10.72 1.94 8.85
C ARG A 424 -9.51 2.84 8.63
N GLU A 425 -9.32 3.21 7.39
CA GLU A 425 -8.42 4.31 7.09
C GLU A 425 -8.90 5.54 7.86
N GLU A 426 -8.05 6.08 8.73
CA GLU A 426 -8.35 7.36 9.37
C GLU A 426 -8.37 8.40 8.25
N ALA A 427 -9.55 8.88 7.93
CA ALA A 427 -9.74 9.95 6.96
C ALA A 427 -8.76 11.07 7.35
N LYS A 428 -7.86 11.43 6.43
CA LYS A 428 -6.77 12.40 6.49
C LYS A 428 -6.97 13.51 7.54
N VAL A 429 -6.84 13.18 8.83
CA VAL A 429 -6.92 14.16 9.93
C VAL A 429 -5.68 15.07 9.94
N HIS A 430 -4.66 14.74 9.14
CA HIS A 430 -3.45 15.54 9.02
C HIS A 430 -3.43 16.56 7.87
N ALA A 431 -4.57 16.75 7.19
CA ALA A 431 -4.79 17.88 6.29
C ALA A 431 -5.83 18.84 6.90
N ARG A 432 -5.68 19.23 8.19
CA ARG A 432 -6.25 20.49 8.62
C ARG A 432 -5.34 21.59 8.09
N PRO A 433 -5.85 22.53 7.30
CA PRO A 433 -5.22 23.83 7.18
C PRO A 433 -5.12 24.38 8.60
N THR A 434 -3.97 24.86 8.99
CA THR A 434 -3.83 25.73 10.15
C THR A 434 -4.64 27.00 9.88
N GLU A 435 -5.90 26.99 10.24
CA GLU A 435 -6.65 28.20 10.53
C GLU A 435 -6.26 28.63 11.96
N ASP A 436 -6.01 29.93 12.07
CA ASP A 436 -5.67 30.69 13.26
C ASP A 436 -4.17 30.76 13.64
N VAL A 437 -3.41 31.50 12.82
CA VAL A 437 -2.46 32.45 13.36
C VAL A 437 -2.92 33.85 12.94
N ALA A 438 -3.41 34.57 13.95
CA ALA A 438 -3.82 35.97 13.84
C ALA A 438 -2.74 36.82 13.17
N ALA A 439 -3.19 37.77 12.38
CA ALA A 439 -2.44 38.80 11.68
C ALA A 439 -1.27 39.36 12.50
N ALA A 440 -0.06 39.15 12.02
CA ALA A 440 1.10 39.97 12.32
C ALA A 440 1.53 40.67 11.04
N GLU A 441 1.70 41.97 11.15
CA GLU A 441 1.98 42.94 10.10
C GLU A 441 3.21 42.62 9.24
N PRO A 442 3.30 43.18 8.03
CA PRO A 442 4.30 42.81 7.02
C PRO A 442 5.67 43.39 7.37
N LYS A 443 6.63 42.53 7.65
CA LYS A 443 8.05 42.93 7.69
C LYS A 443 8.68 42.83 6.28
N THR A 444 9.26 43.94 5.91
CA THR A 444 10.01 44.33 4.74
C THR A 444 10.82 43.23 4.04
N LYS A 445 10.70 43.26 2.72
CA LYS A 445 11.44 42.49 1.71
C LYS A 445 12.96 42.66 1.86
N ASN A 446 13.65 41.51 1.93
CA ASN A 446 15.08 41.45 1.62
C ASN A 446 15.24 40.75 0.24
N PRO A 447 15.98 41.30 -0.71
CA PRO A 447 16.00 40.79 -2.07
C PRO A 447 17.10 39.75 -2.30
N LYS A 448 16.77 38.78 -3.17
CA LYS A 448 17.64 37.83 -3.85
C LYS A 448 18.02 36.52 -3.15
N ALA A 449 17.10 35.56 -3.27
CA ALA A 449 17.47 34.20 -3.61
C ALA A 449 16.75 33.87 -4.94
N GLN A 450 17.48 33.63 -5.98
CA GLN A 450 16.96 33.26 -7.30
C GLN A 450 16.27 31.88 -7.16
N SER A 451 14.95 31.89 -7.26
CA SER A 451 14.15 30.65 -7.37
C SER A 451 14.50 29.98 -8.70
N ARG A 452 14.95 28.71 -8.64
CA ARG A 452 14.96 27.86 -9.83
C ARG A 452 13.53 27.79 -10.40
N PRO A 453 13.35 27.90 -11.72
CA PRO A 453 12.03 27.84 -12.32
C PRO A 453 11.39 26.49 -11.99
N LYS A 454 10.14 26.49 -11.52
CA LYS A 454 9.31 25.29 -11.39
C LYS A 454 9.18 24.67 -12.77
N GLY A 455 9.51 23.40 -12.92
CA GLY A 455 9.29 22.67 -14.16
C GLY A 455 7.79 22.70 -14.51
N LYS A 456 7.49 22.76 -15.80
CA LYS A 456 6.12 22.78 -16.33
C LYS A 456 5.38 21.50 -15.92
N SER A 457 4.10 21.61 -15.63
CA SER A 457 3.22 20.46 -15.40
C SER A 457 3.01 19.66 -16.71
N PRO A 458 2.62 18.36 -16.64
CA PRO A 458 2.29 17.58 -17.84
C PRO A 458 1.22 18.25 -18.75
N ALA A 459 0.23 18.92 -18.18
CA ALA A 459 -0.79 19.64 -18.93
C ALA A 459 -0.21 20.87 -19.66
N GLU A 460 0.73 21.59 -19.03
CA GLU A 460 1.42 22.71 -19.68
C GLU A 460 2.30 22.23 -20.85
N TYR A 461 2.96 21.08 -20.73
CA TYR A 461 3.70 20.48 -21.85
C TYR A 461 2.78 20.10 -23.02
N ARG A 462 1.62 19.51 -22.75
CA ARG A 462 0.65 19.18 -23.81
C ARG A 462 0.07 20.44 -24.47
N THR A 463 -0.22 21.48 -23.70
CA THR A 463 -0.66 22.78 -24.23
C THR A 463 0.40 23.41 -25.11
N GLU A 464 1.65 23.35 -24.72
CA GLU A 464 2.78 23.87 -25.51
C GLU A 464 2.99 23.05 -26.80
N ALA A 465 2.83 21.73 -26.75
CA ALA A 465 2.88 20.88 -27.94
C ALA A 465 1.82 21.29 -28.97
N ARG A 466 0.57 21.50 -28.52
CA ARG A 466 -0.51 22.00 -29.37
C ARG A 466 -0.27 23.41 -29.92
N THR A 467 0.44 24.27 -29.17
CA THR A 467 0.80 25.62 -29.65
C THR A 467 1.83 25.54 -30.75
N ARG A 468 2.74 24.55 -30.73
CA ARG A 468 3.79 24.36 -31.73
C ARG A 468 3.31 23.58 -32.96
N ASP A 469 2.29 22.75 -32.81
CA ASP A 469 1.76 21.88 -33.87
C ASP A 469 0.29 22.21 -34.17
N PRO A 470 0.01 22.93 -35.30
CA PRO A 470 -1.35 23.29 -35.68
C PRO A 470 -2.24 22.10 -35.98
N GLU A 471 -1.68 20.98 -36.45
CA GLU A 471 -2.45 19.75 -36.73
C GLU A 471 -2.91 19.08 -35.43
N LEU A 472 -2.05 19.06 -34.41
CA LEU A 472 -2.41 18.59 -33.08
C LEU A 472 -3.44 19.51 -32.41
N ALA A 473 -3.37 20.82 -32.62
CA ALA A 473 -4.37 21.77 -32.13
C ALA A 473 -5.74 21.55 -32.79
N ALA A 474 -5.77 21.32 -34.09
CA ALA A 474 -6.98 20.99 -34.82
C ALA A 474 -7.57 19.65 -34.36
N ALA A 475 -6.74 18.63 -34.13
CA ALA A 475 -7.16 17.35 -33.59
C ALA A 475 -7.78 17.49 -32.20
N HIS A 476 -7.19 18.32 -31.33
CA HIS A 476 -7.74 18.60 -30.00
C HIS A 476 -9.13 19.25 -30.09
N THR A 477 -9.30 20.24 -30.95
CA THR A 477 -10.60 20.91 -31.15
C THR A 477 -11.66 19.92 -31.65
N ALA A 478 -11.29 19.06 -32.61
CA ALA A 478 -12.19 18.04 -33.15
C ALA A 478 -12.58 16.97 -32.11
N ILE A 479 -11.63 16.53 -31.30
CA ILE A 479 -11.88 15.52 -30.25
C ILE A 479 -12.70 16.11 -29.11
N ALA A 480 -12.44 17.34 -28.69
CA ALA A 480 -13.21 18.03 -27.66
C ALA A 480 -14.66 18.31 -28.04
N ALA A 481 -14.96 18.32 -29.34
CA ALA A 481 -16.33 18.50 -29.86
C ALA A 481 -17.14 17.20 -29.94
N LEU A 482 -16.55 16.04 -29.68
CA LEU A 482 -17.25 14.76 -29.68
C LEU A 482 -18.13 14.59 -28.43
N ASP A 483 -19.30 14.04 -28.61
CA ASP A 483 -20.24 13.77 -27.52
C ASP A 483 -19.64 12.77 -26.51
N GLY A 484 -19.81 13.04 -25.22
CA GLY A 484 -19.27 12.25 -24.12
C GLY A 484 -17.79 12.46 -23.82
N ILE A 485 -17.09 13.39 -24.49
CA ILE A 485 -15.68 13.70 -24.26
C ILE A 485 -15.54 14.98 -23.43
N SER A 486 -14.97 14.86 -22.23
CA SER A 486 -14.63 16.02 -21.38
C SER A 486 -13.37 16.75 -21.87
N ALA A 487 -13.20 18.03 -21.48
CA ALA A 487 -12.00 18.81 -21.79
C ALA A 487 -10.72 18.12 -21.31
N ASP A 488 -10.72 17.54 -20.11
CA ASP A 488 -9.58 16.79 -19.55
C ASP A 488 -9.29 15.53 -20.37
N THR A 489 -10.33 14.83 -20.82
CA THR A 489 -10.19 13.65 -21.70
C THR A 489 -9.60 14.03 -23.04
N ALA A 490 -10.06 15.11 -23.65
CA ALA A 490 -9.51 15.64 -24.91
C ALA A 490 -8.04 16.05 -24.73
N ASP A 491 -7.69 16.70 -23.61
CA ASP A 491 -6.30 17.07 -23.29
C ASP A 491 -5.38 15.83 -23.22
N LEU A 492 -5.82 14.76 -22.57
CA LEU A 492 -5.05 13.51 -22.45
C LEU A 492 -4.86 12.79 -23.80
N LEU A 493 -5.89 12.74 -24.63
CA LEU A 493 -5.89 12.08 -25.94
C LEU A 493 -5.11 12.86 -27.02
N THR A 494 -4.76 14.10 -26.74
CA THR A 494 -4.01 14.98 -27.65
C THR A 494 -2.67 15.41 -27.07
N GLY A 495 -2.01 14.50 -26.35
CA GLY A 495 -0.64 14.68 -25.90
C GLY A 495 0.38 14.66 -27.05
N ASP A 496 0.09 13.89 -28.09
CA ASP A 496 0.82 13.80 -29.34
C ASP A 496 -0.13 13.48 -30.51
N LEU A 497 0.33 13.75 -31.74
CA LEU A 497 -0.48 13.59 -32.95
C LEU A 497 -0.82 12.11 -33.24
N HIS A 498 0.07 11.19 -32.88
CA HIS A 498 -0.14 9.78 -33.12
C HIS A 498 -1.29 9.22 -32.28
N THR A 499 -1.30 9.54 -30.99
CA THR A 499 -2.38 9.22 -30.05
C THR A 499 -3.70 9.84 -30.50
N ALA A 500 -3.69 11.09 -30.93
CA ALA A 500 -4.88 11.77 -31.42
C ALA A 500 -5.46 11.11 -32.68
N ASN A 501 -4.65 10.73 -33.63
CA ASN A 501 -5.06 10.05 -34.85
C ASN A 501 -5.55 8.63 -34.59
N LEU A 502 -4.87 7.89 -33.73
CA LEU A 502 -5.32 6.55 -33.29
C LEU A 502 -6.72 6.64 -32.69
N PHE A 503 -6.95 7.59 -31.76
CA PHE A 503 -8.26 7.79 -31.14
C PHE A 503 -9.35 8.13 -32.19
N ARG A 504 -9.06 9.03 -33.11
CA ARG A 504 -10.03 9.43 -34.16
C ARG A 504 -10.43 8.22 -35.01
N THR A 505 -9.47 7.38 -35.40
CA THR A 505 -9.78 6.16 -36.17
C THR A 505 -10.60 5.18 -35.38
N VAL A 506 -10.25 4.91 -34.13
CA VAL A 506 -11.00 4.02 -33.23
C VAL A 506 -12.42 4.51 -32.97
N ALA A 507 -12.59 5.82 -32.78
CA ALA A 507 -13.90 6.45 -32.56
C ALA A 507 -14.83 6.43 -33.80
N MET A 508 -14.31 6.09 -34.97
CA MET A 508 -15.16 5.83 -36.15
C MET A 508 -15.90 4.49 -36.07
N SER A 509 -15.39 3.55 -35.30
CA SER A 509 -15.91 2.18 -35.18
C SER A 509 -16.61 1.90 -33.86
N ALA A 510 -16.41 2.73 -32.83
CA ALA A 510 -16.98 2.55 -31.50
C ALA A 510 -17.34 3.91 -30.88
N PRO A 511 -18.27 3.97 -29.89
CA PRO A 511 -18.60 5.23 -29.20
C PRO A 511 -17.36 5.92 -28.63
N ALA A 512 -17.27 7.23 -28.83
CA ALA A 512 -16.10 8.03 -28.43
C ALA A 512 -15.76 7.88 -26.95
N GLU A 513 -16.77 7.87 -26.07
CA GLU A 513 -16.57 7.68 -24.63
C GLU A 513 -15.93 6.31 -24.29
N LEU A 514 -16.39 5.23 -24.94
CA LEU A 514 -15.82 3.89 -24.77
C LEU A 514 -14.37 3.84 -25.28
N ALA A 515 -14.14 4.41 -26.47
CA ALA A 515 -12.80 4.49 -27.07
C ALA A 515 -11.83 5.25 -26.15
N ALA A 516 -12.23 6.42 -25.64
CA ALA A 516 -11.47 7.23 -24.72
C ALA A 516 -11.11 6.46 -23.42
N LYS A 517 -12.12 5.82 -22.81
CA LYS A 517 -11.94 5.02 -21.59
C LYS A 517 -10.94 3.89 -21.78
N TRP A 518 -10.99 3.19 -22.90
CA TRP A 518 -10.08 2.08 -23.17
C TRP A 518 -8.68 2.57 -23.56
N MET A 519 -8.57 3.62 -24.33
CA MET A 519 -7.27 4.17 -24.71
C MET A 519 -6.51 4.81 -23.55
N ILE A 520 -7.22 5.42 -22.59
CA ILE A 520 -6.57 6.03 -21.42
C ILE A 520 -6.24 5.01 -20.33
N ASN A 521 -7.11 4.00 -20.11
CA ASN A 521 -6.97 3.12 -18.93
C ASN A 521 -6.46 1.72 -19.27
N GLU A 522 -6.85 1.12 -20.40
CA GLU A 522 -6.56 -0.28 -20.71
C GLU A 522 -5.41 -0.42 -21.72
N LEU A 523 -5.37 0.42 -22.75
CA LEU A 523 -4.35 0.37 -23.80
C LEU A 523 -2.93 0.57 -23.24
N PRO A 524 -2.64 1.53 -22.35
CA PRO A 524 -1.30 1.69 -21.77
C PRO A 524 -0.81 0.45 -21.02
N ARG A 525 -1.73 -0.29 -20.37
CA ARG A 525 -1.42 -1.55 -19.69
C ARG A 525 -1.10 -2.67 -20.68
N ALA A 526 -1.81 -2.72 -21.79
CA ALA A 526 -1.59 -3.71 -22.83
C ALA A 526 -0.30 -3.46 -23.62
N LEU A 527 0.07 -2.19 -23.81
CA LEU A 527 1.30 -1.77 -24.49
C LEU A 527 2.56 -2.14 -23.69
N GLY A 528 2.56 -1.94 -22.37
CA GLY A 528 3.77 -2.08 -21.57
C GLY A 528 4.87 -1.14 -22.06
N ASP A 529 6.00 -1.69 -22.50
CA ASP A 529 7.15 -0.94 -23.03
C ASP A 529 7.06 -0.68 -24.56
N ARG A 530 5.98 -1.06 -25.22
CA ARG A 530 5.79 -0.84 -26.66
C ARG A 530 5.23 0.55 -26.94
N GLY A 531 5.66 1.13 -28.04
CA GLY A 531 5.11 2.40 -28.49
C GLY A 531 3.68 2.26 -29.02
N ILE A 532 2.90 3.32 -28.92
CA ILE A 532 1.51 3.37 -29.38
C ILE A 532 1.38 3.15 -30.90
N GLU A 533 2.46 3.41 -31.65
CA GLU A 533 2.59 3.17 -33.09
C GLU A 533 2.48 1.67 -33.47
N SER A 534 2.65 0.77 -32.50
CA SER A 534 2.46 -0.66 -32.72
C SER A 534 0.99 -1.10 -32.76
N VAL A 535 0.04 -0.20 -32.46
CA VAL A 535 -1.37 -0.50 -32.37
C VAL A 535 -2.05 -0.31 -33.73
N ASN A 536 -2.70 -1.36 -34.21
CA ASN A 536 -3.57 -1.25 -35.37
C ASN A 536 -4.93 -0.67 -34.94
N ALA A 537 -5.22 0.55 -35.41
CA ALA A 537 -6.40 1.31 -35.04
C ALA A 537 -7.71 0.63 -35.45
N ASP A 538 -7.75 0.01 -36.64
CA ASP A 538 -8.95 -0.66 -37.15
C ASP A 538 -9.27 -1.92 -36.32
N GLU A 539 -8.26 -2.68 -35.94
CA GLU A 539 -8.44 -3.88 -35.11
C GLU A 539 -8.86 -3.53 -33.68
N LEU A 540 -8.31 -2.44 -33.10
CA LEU A 540 -8.78 -1.90 -31.82
C LEU A 540 -10.23 -1.40 -31.92
N GLY A 541 -10.57 -0.73 -33.03
CA GLY A 541 -11.94 -0.27 -33.31
C GLY A 541 -12.93 -1.44 -33.36
N LYS A 542 -12.59 -2.54 -34.07
CA LYS A 542 -13.42 -3.77 -34.14
C LYS A 542 -13.60 -4.41 -32.77
N LEU A 543 -12.55 -4.49 -31.97
CA LEU A 543 -12.62 -4.99 -30.59
C LEU A 543 -13.61 -4.18 -29.76
N LEU A 544 -13.51 -2.85 -29.79
CA LEU A 544 -14.39 -1.98 -29.00
C LEU A 544 -15.84 -1.96 -29.53
N ALA A 545 -16.02 -2.09 -30.84
CA ALA A 545 -17.34 -2.28 -31.44
C ALA A 545 -18.00 -3.58 -30.98
N ALA A 546 -17.25 -4.68 -30.88
CA ALA A 546 -17.75 -5.96 -30.37
C ALA A 546 -18.13 -5.87 -28.89
N ILE A 547 -17.37 -5.14 -28.09
CA ILE A 547 -17.68 -4.89 -26.67
C ILE A 547 -18.94 -4.02 -26.55
N HIS A 548 -19.05 -2.98 -27.36
CA HIS A 548 -20.25 -2.11 -27.37
C HIS A 548 -21.51 -2.87 -27.77
N ALA A 549 -21.40 -3.72 -28.78
CA ALA A 549 -22.50 -4.57 -29.24
C ALA A 549 -22.86 -5.71 -28.27
N GLY A 550 -22.10 -5.91 -27.18
CA GLY A 550 -22.31 -6.99 -26.21
C GLY A 550 -21.91 -8.37 -26.72
N SER A 551 -21.32 -8.49 -27.91
CA SER A 551 -20.85 -9.76 -28.46
C SER A 551 -19.53 -10.24 -27.82
N LEU A 552 -18.82 -9.35 -27.10
CA LEU A 552 -17.63 -9.67 -26.34
C LEU A 552 -17.71 -8.99 -24.97
N ALA A 553 -17.55 -9.77 -23.88
CA ALA A 553 -17.53 -9.22 -22.52
C ALA A 553 -16.29 -8.34 -22.31
N PRO A 554 -16.38 -7.19 -21.59
CA PRO A 554 -15.26 -6.29 -21.34
C PRO A 554 -14.03 -6.99 -20.71
N THR A 555 -14.23 -7.97 -19.84
CA THR A 555 -13.15 -8.77 -19.23
C THR A 555 -12.41 -9.62 -20.25
N ALA A 556 -13.12 -10.30 -21.15
CA ALA A 556 -12.54 -11.04 -22.27
C ALA A 556 -11.85 -10.07 -23.26
N GLY A 557 -12.45 -8.90 -23.50
CA GLY A 557 -11.88 -7.85 -24.33
C GLY A 557 -10.49 -7.38 -23.88
N LYS A 558 -10.23 -7.32 -22.58
CA LYS A 558 -8.90 -6.97 -22.05
C LYS A 558 -7.84 -8.01 -22.41
N ALA A 559 -8.17 -9.29 -22.35
CA ALA A 559 -7.28 -10.37 -22.77
C ALA A 559 -7.00 -10.31 -24.28
N VAL A 560 -8.06 -10.08 -25.09
CA VAL A 560 -7.94 -9.92 -26.54
C VAL A 560 -7.10 -8.69 -26.90
N LEU A 561 -7.26 -7.56 -26.18
CA LEU A 561 -6.43 -6.36 -26.36
C LEU A 561 -4.95 -6.66 -26.12
N GLY A 562 -4.64 -7.38 -25.03
CA GLY A 562 -3.27 -7.79 -24.75
C GLY A 562 -2.66 -8.63 -25.87
N GLU A 563 -3.42 -9.60 -26.41
CA GLU A 563 -2.97 -10.42 -27.54
C GLU A 563 -2.86 -9.62 -28.84
N LEU A 564 -3.79 -8.72 -29.13
CA LEU A 564 -3.76 -7.84 -30.30
C LEU A 564 -2.50 -6.98 -30.32
N VAL A 565 -2.20 -6.35 -29.20
CA VAL A 565 -1.00 -5.51 -29.05
C VAL A 565 0.29 -6.36 -29.09
N ARG A 566 0.28 -7.55 -28.48
CA ARG A 566 1.45 -8.42 -28.41
C ARG A 566 1.80 -9.06 -29.76
N THR A 567 0.81 -9.47 -30.53
CA THR A 567 1.00 -10.32 -31.73
C THR A 567 0.74 -9.60 -33.05
N GLY A 568 0.00 -8.49 -33.03
CA GLY A 568 -0.49 -7.81 -34.24
C GLY A 568 -1.54 -8.59 -35.05
N ARG A 569 -2.05 -9.72 -34.52
CA ARG A 569 -3.04 -10.56 -35.20
C ARG A 569 -4.37 -9.84 -35.30
N PRO A 570 -5.13 -10.05 -36.38
CA PRO A 570 -6.45 -9.41 -36.55
C PRO A 570 -7.45 -9.87 -35.49
N PHE A 571 -8.35 -8.96 -35.10
CA PHE A 571 -9.39 -9.21 -34.09
C PHE A 571 -10.23 -10.45 -34.40
N SER A 572 -10.54 -10.71 -35.68
CA SER A 572 -11.34 -11.86 -36.11
C SER A 572 -10.71 -13.22 -35.74
N GLU A 573 -9.38 -13.30 -35.70
CA GLU A 573 -8.68 -14.52 -35.29
C GLU A 573 -8.61 -14.67 -33.76
N LEU A 574 -8.55 -13.56 -33.06
CA LEU A 574 -8.47 -13.54 -31.59
C LEU A 574 -9.85 -13.71 -30.93
N ALA A 575 -10.89 -13.19 -31.55
CA ALA A 575 -12.27 -13.31 -31.06
C ALA A 575 -12.79 -14.76 -31.09
N GLY A 576 -12.31 -15.59 -32.02
CA GLY A 576 -12.67 -17.03 -32.10
C GLY A 576 -12.05 -17.90 -31.00
N ALA A 577 -11.04 -17.40 -30.28
CA ALA A 577 -10.39 -18.07 -29.15
C ALA A 577 -10.98 -17.64 -27.78
N ALA A 578 -11.92 -16.69 -27.76
CA ALA A 578 -12.59 -16.24 -26.53
C ALA A 578 -13.69 -17.24 -26.13
N PRO A 579 -13.89 -17.54 -24.83
CA PRO A 579 -14.94 -18.45 -24.40
C PRO A 579 -16.32 -17.94 -24.80
N ALA A 580 -17.16 -18.91 -25.17
CA ALA A 580 -18.46 -18.87 -25.83
C ALA A 580 -19.53 -17.90 -25.28
N PRO A 581 -20.69 -17.79 -25.96
CA PRO A 581 -21.51 -16.62 -26.13
C PRO A 581 -22.30 -16.19 -24.90
N ALA A 582 -22.86 -14.98 -25.00
CA ALA A 582 -23.74 -14.36 -24.04
C ALA A 582 -24.71 -15.37 -23.39
N VAL A 583 -24.57 -15.55 -22.09
CA VAL A 583 -25.63 -16.14 -21.25
C VAL A 583 -26.87 -15.29 -21.47
N ASP A 584 -28.01 -15.93 -21.81
CA ASP A 584 -29.29 -15.25 -21.80
C ASP A 584 -29.55 -14.71 -20.39
N LEU A 585 -29.24 -13.41 -20.22
CA LEU A 585 -29.33 -12.73 -18.94
C LEU A 585 -30.78 -12.79 -18.41
N GLY A 586 -31.77 -12.84 -19.31
CA GLY A 586 -33.15 -13.00 -19.00
C GLY A 586 -33.46 -14.31 -18.31
N ALA A 587 -33.03 -15.40 -18.91
CA ALA A 587 -33.21 -16.74 -18.36
C ALA A 587 -32.42 -16.93 -17.04
N ALA A 588 -31.22 -16.37 -16.93
CA ALA A 588 -30.42 -16.43 -15.70
C ALA A 588 -31.09 -15.66 -14.54
N VAL A 589 -31.64 -14.48 -14.80
CA VAL A 589 -32.39 -13.69 -13.81
C VAL A 589 -33.67 -14.42 -13.37
N GLU A 590 -34.44 -14.97 -14.30
CA GLU A 590 -35.67 -15.71 -14.02
C GLU A 590 -35.36 -16.97 -13.18
N ALA A 591 -34.30 -17.71 -13.49
CA ALA A 591 -33.89 -18.87 -12.72
C ALA A 591 -33.52 -18.50 -11.26
N VAL A 592 -32.82 -17.40 -11.07
CA VAL A 592 -32.43 -16.90 -9.73
C VAL A 592 -33.67 -16.42 -8.95
N ILE A 593 -34.61 -15.74 -9.59
CA ILE A 593 -35.88 -15.30 -8.97
C ILE A 593 -36.72 -16.52 -8.58
N ALA A 594 -36.85 -17.51 -9.46
CA ALA A 594 -37.60 -18.73 -9.22
C ALA A 594 -36.99 -19.58 -8.09
N ALA A 595 -35.67 -19.59 -7.95
CA ALA A 595 -34.96 -20.26 -6.87
C ALA A 595 -35.10 -19.54 -5.50
N ASN A 596 -35.58 -18.28 -5.46
CA ASN A 596 -35.69 -17.49 -4.23
C ASN A 596 -37.05 -16.77 -4.11
N PRO A 597 -38.18 -17.50 -4.13
CA PRO A 597 -39.52 -16.91 -4.24
C PRO A 597 -39.89 -16.04 -3.03
N GLU A 598 -39.50 -16.44 -1.82
CA GLU A 598 -39.77 -15.66 -0.61
C GLU A 598 -39.07 -14.30 -0.60
N LYS A 599 -37.81 -14.26 -1.06
CA LYS A 599 -37.06 -13.00 -1.15
C LYS A 599 -37.57 -12.09 -2.27
N ALA A 600 -38.03 -12.67 -3.38
CA ALA A 600 -38.68 -11.92 -4.45
C ALA A 600 -39.99 -11.28 -3.96
N ALA A 601 -40.79 -12.02 -3.20
CA ALA A 601 -42.01 -11.49 -2.58
C ALA A 601 -41.70 -10.36 -1.58
N GLN A 602 -40.63 -10.50 -0.78
CA GLN A 602 -40.18 -9.46 0.16
C GLN A 602 -39.67 -8.20 -0.58
N TYR A 603 -39.01 -8.35 -1.72
CA TYR A 603 -38.59 -7.21 -2.54
C TYR A 603 -39.81 -6.47 -3.08
N ARG A 604 -40.81 -7.19 -3.65
CA ARG A 604 -42.06 -6.63 -4.15
C ARG A 604 -42.90 -5.97 -3.03
N ALA A 605 -42.77 -6.45 -1.80
CA ALA A 605 -43.33 -5.84 -0.59
C ALA A 605 -42.57 -4.63 -0.05
N GLY A 606 -41.58 -4.08 -0.81
CA GLY A 606 -40.86 -2.84 -0.49
C GLY A 606 -39.47 -3.00 0.17
N LYS A 607 -38.95 -4.22 0.37
CA LYS A 607 -37.57 -4.44 0.86
C LYS A 607 -36.53 -4.28 -0.26
N THR A 608 -36.36 -3.07 -0.77
CA THR A 608 -35.47 -2.75 -1.90
C THR A 608 -33.99 -3.12 -1.70
N GLY A 609 -33.53 -3.27 -0.44
CA GLY A 609 -32.17 -3.74 -0.12
C GLY A 609 -31.85 -5.17 -0.59
N LEU A 610 -32.86 -5.98 -0.97
CA LEU A 610 -32.67 -7.33 -1.52
C LEU A 610 -32.23 -7.33 -2.99
N LEU A 611 -32.22 -6.18 -3.67
CA LEU A 611 -31.72 -6.07 -5.05
C LEU A 611 -30.28 -6.57 -5.16
N GLY A 612 -29.41 -6.15 -4.23
CA GLY A 612 -28.01 -6.59 -4.20
C GLY A 612 -27.83 -8.09 -4.04
N PHE A 613 -28.73 -8.76 -3.33
CA PHE A 613 -28.72 -10.22 -3.22
C PHE A 613 -28.99 -10.87 -4.59
N PHE A 614 -30.04 -10.46 -5.31
CA PHE A 614 -30.38 -11.02 -6.61
C PHE A 614 -29.28 -10.75 -7.66
N VAL A 615 -28.76 -9.53 -7.70
CA VAL A 615 -27.64 -9.16 -8.58
C VAL A 615 -26.41 -10.05 -8.27
N GLY A 616 -26.07 -10.26 -7.00
CA GLY A 616 -24.94 -11.12 -6.59
C GLY A 616 -25.15 -12.59 -7.00
N GLN A 617 -26.38 -13.14 -6.90
CA GLN A 617 -26.68 -14.51 -7.33
C GLN A 617 -26.61 -14.67 -8.84
N VAL A 618 -27.12 -13.71 -9.60
CA VAL A 618 -27.03 -13.71 -11.08
C VAL A 618 -25.59 -13.60 -11.54
N MET A 619 -24.79 -12.71 -10.92
CA MET A 619 -23.35 -12.58 -11.21
C MET A 619 -22.58 -13.86 -10.88
N LYS A 620 -22.97 -14.59 -9.83
CA LYS A 620 -22.36 -15.88 -9.48
C LYS A 620 -22.72 -16.98 -10.49
N ALA A 621 -23.95 -16.97 -11.02
CA ALA A 621 -24.39 -17.90 -12.05
C ALA A 621 -23.85 -17.54 -13.45
N SER A 622 -23.52 -16.27 -13.66
CA SER A 622 -23.04 -15.72 -14.94
C SER A 622 -21.80 -14.83 -14.71
N PRO A 623 -20.62 -15.41 -14.44
CA PRO A 623 -19.41 -14.66 -14.02
C PRO A 623 -18.92 -13.64 -15.06
N ASN A 624 -19.33 -13.78 -16.32
CA ASN A 624 -18.91 -12.93 -17.43
C ASN A 624 -19.96 -11.85 -17.81
N ALA A 625 -21.07 -11.75 -17.07
CA ALA A 625 -22.11 -10.77 -17.34
C ALA A 625 -21.69 -9.37 -16.86
N ASP A 626 -22.15 -8.32 -17.57
CA ASP A 626 -21.95 -6.94 -17.11
C ASP A 626 -22.82 -6.64 -15.89
N ALA A 627 -22.19 -6.14 -14.82
CA ALA A 627 -22.87 -5.88 -13.56
C ALA A 627 -23.97 -4.81 -13.66
N ALA A 628 -23.84 -3.82 -14.56
CA ALA A 628 -24.86 -2.80 -14.79
C ALA A 628 -26.04 -3.39 -15.54
N ALA A 629 -25.80 -4.20 -16.57
CA ALA A 629 -26.85 -4.90 -17.31
C ALA A 629 -27.60 -5.92 -16.42
N VAL A 630 -26.88 -6.67 -15.56
CA VAL A 630 -27.49 -7.56 -14.56
C VAL A 630 -28.38 -6.78 -13.60
N ASN A 631 -27.90 -5.66 -13.08
CA ASN A 631 -28.66 -4.82 -12.15
C ASN A 631 -29.98 -4.31 -12.78
N GLN A 632 -29.90 -3.88 -14.03
CA GLN A 632 -31.06 -3.43 -14.79
C GLN A 632 -32.03 -4.59 -15.06
N ALA A 633 -31.56 -5.72 -15.58
CA ALA A 633 -32.38 -6.88 -15.88
C ALA A 633 -33.06 -7.48 -14.62
N VAL A 634 -32.38 -7.46 -13.48
CA VAL A 634 -32.94 -7.88 -12.18
C VAL A 634 -34.04 -6.91 -11.73
N ARG A 635 -33.83 -5.59 -11.86
CA ARG A 635 -34.84 -4.59 -11.51
C ARG A 635 -36.10 -4.76 -12.33
N GLU A 636 -35.96 -4.89 -13.65
CA GLU A 636 -37.10 -5.03 -14.58
C GLU A 636 -37.95 -6.26 -14.31
N ARG A 637 -37.36 -7.35 -13.77
CA ARG A 637 -38.07 -8.62 -13.52
C ARG A 637 -38.49 -8.86 -12.07
N LEU A 638 -37.98 -8.07 -11.14
CA LEU A 638 -38.43 -8.12 -9.74
C LEU A 638 -39.63 -7.23 -9.43
N VAL A 639 -39.99 -6.34 -10.33
CA VAL A 639 -41.16 -5.44 -10.18
C VAL A 639 -42.47 -6.20 -10.24
#